data_ebbd4aacc38d0e6112edf739e083af98
#
_entry.id   ebbd4aacc38d0e6112edf739e083af98
#
_cell.length_a   1.000
_cell.length_b   1.000
_cell.length_c   1.000
_cell.angle_alpha   90.00
_cell.angle_beta   90.00
_cell.angle_gamma   90.00
#
_symmetry.space_group_name_H-M   'P 1'
#
loop_
_entity.id
_entity.type
_entity.pdbx_description
1 polymer ?
#
loop_
_entity_poly.entity_id
_entity_poly.type
_entity_poly.pdbx_seq_one_letter_code
_entity_poly.pdbx_strand_id
1 'polypeptide(L)'
;MTNFAEPEHDEHSRTGLNADTLQRAIIDHLRYSIGRPASVLTPAHYYRALALAVRDRMQQRWIASMQTYLDLSRKVAVYLSAEFLMGPQLGNNLLNLQIEQQARDALSALGQDIDEVLACEEEPGLGNGGLGRLAACYLDSLATLDRPAIGYGIRYEYGIFDQEIRDGWQVEKTDNWLDNGNPWEIAKPDLNFIVGWGGHTEQHLDEHGNFRARWVPQRFLKGIPYDTPIQGYGVNTCNTLTLWSARAVQSFELDAFNAGDYYKAVEDEVSSETVTKVLYPNDEPEAGKRLRLLQQHFFVSCSLQRVLHILEDVAERPVNELAEQFALQLNDTHPSIGVAELMRLLVDERGLGWDEAWQITVAAFGYTNHTLLPEALETWPLGLFAESLPRHLEIIYEINRRFLDEVRAHFPGDEARVRRMSLIGEDGGKSVRMAHLATVGSHAVNGVAALHSELLKESVLKDFYELWPQRFSNKTNGVTPRRFLALANPGLRELLDDAIGESWVADLDRLRELEPYAEDSSFRMQWREVKRLNKARLAEYVLATTGVDLDPNWMFDIQVKRIHEYKRQHLNVLHIVTLYHRLKQNPELRIAPRAFIFGGKAAPGYFMAKRIIKLINAVAEAVNNDPHVSQFIKVAFLPNFNVKSAHLIYPAADLSEQISTAGKEASGTGNMKFMLNGALTIGTLDGANVEIREEAGPENFFLFGLTVEEVQRLVHEGYRPEDFVELNDELRAVLDLIAGGHFSGGDPSVFAPIVDALRAHDPFLVLADYSSYIECQQRVSEAWHDVSAWTRMSILNTARSGKFSSDRAIAEYCEEIWGVRPVTVQV
;
A
#
# COMPACT_ATOMS: atom_id res chain seq x y z
N MET A 1 1.65 -35.13 18.61
CA MET A 1 2.83 -34.28 18.41
C MET A 1 3.87 -34.63 19.45
N THR A 2 5.10 -34.96 19.04
CA THR A 2 6.22 -35.19 19.97
C THR A 2 6.68 -33.88 20.52
N ASN A 3 6.33 -33.57 21.78
CA ASN A 3 6.94 -32.47 22.51
C ASN A 3 8.43 -32.76 22.65
N PHE A 4 9.25 -31.91 22.04
CA PHE A 4 10.68 -31.88 22.35
C PHE A 4 10.82 -31.29 23.76
N ALA A 5 11.18 -32.12 24.74
CA ALA A 5 11.54 -31.63 26.07
C ALA A 5 12.86 -30.82 25.96
N GLU A 6 12.79 -29.53 26.20
CA GLU A 6 13.99 -28.69 26.31
C GLU A 6 14.64 -28.89 27.66
N PRO A 7 15.99 -28.90 27.73
CA PRO A 7 16.70 -28.97 29.00
C PRO A 7 16.47 -27.67 29.78
N GLU A 8 16.06 -27.80 31.05
CA GLU A 8 16.01 -26.66 31.98
C GLU A 8 17.44 -26.14 32.16
N HIS A 9 17.77 -24.93 31.73
CA HIS A 9 18.67 -23.94 32.27
C HIS A 9 19.27 -22.96 31.25
N ASP A 10 19.38 -21.73 31.70
CA ASP A 10 19.93 -20.49 31.07
C ASP A 10 19.15 -20.03 29.81
N GLU A 11 18.94 -18.70 29.68
CA GLU A 11 18.39 -18.11 28.49
C GLU A 11 19.06 -18.69 27.23
N HIS A 12 18.31 -19.41 26.44
CA HIS A 12 18.82 -20.08 25.25
C HIS A 12 19.34 -19.04 24.25
N SER A 13 20.51 -19.27 23.66
CA SER A 13 21.16 -18.32 22.75
C SER A 13 20.27 -17.88 21.57
N ARG A 14 19.26 -18.70 21.16
CA ARG A 14 18.33 -18.39 20.07
C ARG A 14 17.09 -17.64 20.52
N THR A 15 16.71 -17.67 21.80
CA THR A 15 15.45 -17.12 22.30
C THR A 15 15.61 -16.02 23.35
N GLY A 16 16.75 -15.97 24.04
CA GLY A 16 17.03 -14.93 25.03
C GLY A 16 17.11 -13.53 24.44
N LEU A 17 16.60 -12.53 25.18
CA LEU A 17 16.45 -11.16 24.69
C LEU A 17 17.56 -10.21 25.14
N ASN A 18 18.49 -10.65 26.03
CA ASN A 18 19.59 -9.79 26.46
C ASN A 18 20.71 -9.66 25.43
N ALA A 19 21.58 -8.66 25.58
CA ALA A 19 22.65 -8.36 24.64
C ALA A 19 23.64 -9.52 24.46
N ASP A 20 23.97 -10.27 25.53
CA ASP A 20 24.94 -11.39 25.49
C ASP A 20 24.42 -12.56 24.67
N THR A 21 23.11 -12.91 24.81
CA THR A 21 22.49 -13.98 24.04
C THR A 21 22.33 -13.58 22.57
N LEU A 22 22.02 -12.30 22.29
CA LEU A 22 22.00 -11.75 20.93
C LEU A 22 23.41 -11.80 20.29
N GLN A 23 24.43 -11.37 21.00
CA GLN A 23 25.81 -11.40 20.50
C GLN A 23 26.23 -12.83 20.13
N ARG A 24 25.94 -13.82 21.00
CA ARG A 24 26.22 -15.24 20.74
C ARG A 24 25.49 -15.73 19.51
N ALA A 25 24.18 -15.42 19.39
CA ALA A 25 23.37 -15.78 18.22
C ALA A 25 23.90 -15.18 16.91
N ILE A 26 24.32 -13.92 16.94
CA ILE A 26 24.95 -13.27 15.77
C ILE A 26 26.23 -14.02 15.38
N ILE A 27 27.11 -14.33 16.33
CA ILE A 27 28.35 -15.08 16.09
C ILE A 27 28.04 -16.47 15.51
N ASP A 28 27.07 -17.18 16.06
CA ASP A 28 26.65 -18.50 15.58
C ASP A 28 26.12 -18.43 14.14
N HIS A 29 25.30 -17.46 13.83
CA HIS A 29 24.81 -17.28 12.45
C HIS A 29 25.94 -16.88 11.49
N LEU A 30 26.89 -16.03 11.89
CA LEU A 30 28.07 -15.71 11.06
C LEU A 30 28.88 -16.95 10.72
N ARG A 31 29.06 -17.86 11.70
CA ARG A 31 29.86 -19.09 11.54
C ARG A 31 29.13 -20.21 10.83
N TYR A 32 27.91 -20.51 11.25
CA TYR A 32 27.19 -21.73 10.86
C TYR A 32 26.11 -21.54 9.80
N SER A 33 25.53 -20.35 9.70
CA SER A 33 24.52 -20.05 8.67
C SER A 33 25.11 -19.33 7.45
N ILE A 34 26.04 -18.39 7.68
CA ILE A 34 26.69 -17.61 6.61
C ILE A 34 28.01 -18.25 6.18
N GLY A 35 28.73 -18.88 7.10
CA GLY A 35 29.93 -19.67 6.79
C GLY A 35 31.12 -18.83 6.29
N ARG A 36 31.36 -17.66 6.87
CA ARG A 36 32.47 -16.76 6.48
C ARG A 36 33.48 -16.59 7.60
N PRO A 37 34.79 -16.57 7.28
CA PRO A 37 35.82 -16.23 8.28
C PRO A 37 35.75 -14.75 8.64
N ALA A 38 36.10 -14.42 9.88
CA ALA A 38 36.02 -13.07 10.47
C ALA A 38 36.71 -11.99 9.61
N SER A 39 37.80 -12.34 8.93
CA SER A 39 38.59 -11.41 8.11
C SER A 39 37.92 -10.87 6.85
N VAL A 40 36.77 -11.47 6.44
CA VAL A 40 36.04 -11.05 5.23
C VAL A 40 34.59 -10.67 5.51
N LEU A 41 34.24 -10.47 6.78
CA LEU A 41 32.90 -10.03 7.17
C LEU A 41 32.70 -8.55 6.78
N THR A 42 31.50 -8.25 6.32
CA THR A 42 31.03 -6.90 5.94
C THR A 42 29.79 -6.56 6.75
N PRO A 43 29.37 -5.28 6.84
CA PRO A 43 28.12 -4.91 7.49
C PRO A 43 26.89 -5.71 6.99
N ALA A 44 26.85 -6.06 5.70
CA ALA A 44 25.78 -6.90 5.14
C ALA A 44 25.75 -8.32 5.72
N HIS A 45 26.89 -8.90 6.07
CA HIS A 45 26.93 -10.19 6.76
C HIS A 45 26.40 -10.09 8.19
N TYR A 46 26.73 -9.00 8.90
CA TYR A 46 26.20 -8.71 10.24
C TYR A 46 24.70 -8.44 10.20
N TYR A 47 24.20 -7.69 9.19
CA TYR A 47 22.76 -7.54 8.94
C TYR A 47 22.08 -8.90 8.85
N ARG A 48 22.59 -9.79 7.97
CA ARG A 48 21.98 -11.11 7.76
C ARG A 48 22.01 -11.96 9.02
N ALA A 49 23.11 -11.93 9.77
CA ALA A 49 23.27 -12.68 11.02
C ALA A 49 22.34 -12.17 12.12
N LEU A 50 22.23 -10.84 12.29
CA LEU A 50 21.29 -10.23 13.23
C LEU A 50 19.84 -10.50 12.83
N ALA A 51 19.49 -10.37 11.54
CA ALA A 51 18.16 -10.68 11.05
C ALA A 51 17.75 -12.14 11.35
N LEU A 52 18.64 -13.10 11.13
CA LEU A 52 18.41 -14.50 11.50
C LEU A 52 18.27 -14.70 13.02
N ALA A 53 19.08 -14.02 13.82
CA ALA A 53 18.99 -14.08 15.27
C ALA A 53 17.68 -13.49 15.80
N VAL A 54 17.19 -12.40 15.20
CA VAL A 54 15.90 -11.80 15.51
C VAL A 54 14.76 -12.72 15.06
N ARG A 55 14.84 -13.29 13.84
CA ARG A 55 13.87 -14.24 13.33
C ARG A 55 13.73 -15.49 14.22
N ASP A 56 14.81 -16.01 14.79
CA ASP A 56 14.74 -17.16 15.72
C ASP A 56 13.80 -16.83 16.91
N ARG A 57 13.88 -15.62 17.45
CA ARG A 57 13.04 -15.14 18.56
C ARG A 57 11.58 -14.97 18.15
N MET A 58 11.37 -14.51 16.92
CA MET A 58 10.03 -14.41 16.33
C MET A 58 9.43 -15.79 16.06
N GLN A 59 10.22 -16.76 15.61
CA GLN A 59 9.76 -18.13 15.34
C GLN A 59 9.22 -18.84 16.57
N GLN A 60 9.84 -18.65 17.73
CA GLN A 60 9.32 -19.21 18.99
C GLN A 60 7.90 -18.69 19.26
N ARG A 61 7.70 -17.37 19.14
CA ARG A 61 6.40 -16.73 19.31
C ARG A 61 5.40 -17.14 18.23
N TRP A 62 5.88 -17.27 17.00
CA TRP A 62 5.06 -17.67 15.85
C TRP A 62 4.49 -19.08 16.03
N ILE A 63 5.32 -20.06 16.45
CA ILE A 63 4.86 -21.43 16.74
C ILE A 63 3.85 -21.42 17.89
N ALA A 64 4.13 -20.69 18.97
CA ALA A 64 3.23 -20.54 20.10
C ALA A 64 1.88 -19.90 19.69
N SER A 65 1.91 -18.88 18.82
CA SER A 65 0.69 -18.24 18.31
C SER A 65 -0.16 -19.20 17.50
N MET A 66 0.45 -19.91 16.53
CA MET A 66 -0.28 -20.90 15.71
C MET A 66 -0.90 -22.00 16.56
N GLN A 67 -0.13 -22.55 17.52
CA GLN A 67 -0.64 -23.59 18.42
C GLN A 67 -1.80 -23.08 19.27
N THR A 68 -1.69 -21.86 19.83
CA THR A 68 -2.74 -21.24 20.63
C THR A 68 -4.03 -21.03 19.83
N TYR A 69 -3.92 -20.62 18.55
CA TYR A 69 -5.10 -20.41 17.71
C TYR A 69 -5.83 -21.72 17.41
N LEU A 70 -5.09 -22.80 17.17
CA LEU A 70 -5.65 -24.14 16.94
C LEU A 70 -6.31 -24.69 18.22
N ASP A 71 -5.59 -24.67 19.35
CA ASP A 71 -6.05 -25.24 20.63
C ASP A 71 -7.32 -24.55 21.14
N LEU A 72 -7.42 -23.24 20.94
CA LEU A 72 -8.56 -22.44 21.35
C LEU A 72 -9.64 -22.32 20.28
N SER A 73 -9.46 -22.91 19.11
CA SER A 73 -10.38 -22.82 17.96
C SER A 73 -10.83 -21.38 17.69
N ARG A 74 -9.86 -20.48 17.57
CA ARG A 74 -10.14 -19.04 17.40
C ARG A 74 -10.35 -18.68 15.95
N LYS A 75 -11.33 -17.81 15.70
CA LYS A 75 -11.56 -17.25 14.36
C LYS A 75 -10.35 -16.44 13.92
N VAL A 76 -9.91 -16.66 12.68
CA VAL A 76 -8.72 -16.07 12.08
C VAL A 76 -9.12 -15.11 10.96
N ALA A 77 -8.60 -13.89 10.97
CA ALA A 77 -8.71 -12.98 9.83
C ALA A 77 -7.74 -13.41 8.73
N VAL A 78 -8.25 -13.52 7.51
CA VAL A 78 -7.46 -13.83 6.31
C VAL A 78 -7.50 -12.62 5.40
N TYR A 79 -6.36 -11.94 5.24
CA TYR A 79 -6.25 -10.73 4.44
C TYR A 79 -5.66 -11.06 3.07
N LEU A 80 -6.49 -11.07 2.04
CA LEU A 80 -6.12 -11.38 0.66
C LEU A 80 -5.73 -10.10 -0.07
N SER A 81 -4.46 -9.96 -0.44
CA SER A 81 -3.97 -8.78 -1.15
C SER A 81 -2.94 -9.15 -2.22
N ALA A 82 -3.06 -8.52 -3.39
CA ALA A 82 -2.05 -8.64 -4.44
C ALA A 82 -0.72 -7.93 -4.10
N GLU A 83 -0.73 -7.05 -3.10
CA GLU A 83 0.40 -6.25 -2.68
C GLU A 83 0.61 -6.31 -1.17
N PHE A 84 1.87 -6.45 -0.74
CA PHE A 84 2.32 -6.25 0.64
C PHE A 84 3.64 -5.46 0.65
N LEU A 85 3.55 -4.15 0.83
CA LEU A 85 4.72 -3.27 0.88
C LEU A 85 5.28 -3.18 2.31
N MET A 86 6.02 -4.22 2.70
CA MET A 86 6.49 -4.39 4.08
C MET A 86 7.53 -3.36 4.50
N GLY A 87 8.36 -2.89 3.57
CA GLY A 87 9.53 -2.07 3.89
C GLY A 87 10.62 -2.86 4.62
N PRO A 88 11.70 -2.19 5.06
CA PRO A 88 12.75 -2.83 5.86
C PRO A 88 12.18 -3.42 7.16
N GLN A 89 12.53 -4.66 7.47
CA GLN A 89 11.92 -5.39 8.58
C GLN A 89 12.76 -5.39 9.87
N LEU A 90 14.11 -5.34 9.78
CA LEU A 90 14.97 -5.50 10.93
C LEU A 90 14.68 -4.45 12.02
N GLY A 91 14.72 -3.17 11.69
CA GLY A 91 14.44 -2.10 12.65
C GLY A 91 13.04 -2.20 13.27
N ASN A 92 12.03 -2.52 12.45
CA ASN A 92 10.65 -2.71 12.92
C ASN A 92 10.52 -3.91 13.87
N ASN A 93 11.20 -5.02 13.58
CA ASN A 93 11.16 -6.21 14.42
C ASN A 93 11.93 -6.03 15.74
N LEU A 94 13.04 -5.28 15.72
CA LEU A 94 13.76 -4.89 16.95
C LEU A 94 12.86 -4.03 17.85
N LEU A 95 12.17 -3.04 17.28
CA LEU A 95 11.20 -2.21 18.00
C LEU A 95 10.06 -3.05 18.57
N ASN A 96 9.44 -3.92 17.76
CA ASN A 96 8.28 -4.71 18.18
C ASN A 96 8.64 -5.75 19.26
N LEU A 97 9.85 -6.30 19.23
CA LEU A 97 10.39 -7.18 20.28
C LEU A 97 10.93 -6.40 21.49
N GLN A 98 11.02 -5.08 21.42
CA GLN A 98 11.58 -4.20 22.46
C GLN A 98 13.06 -4.53 22.82
N ILE A 99 13.88 -4.84 21.79
CA ILE A 99 15.30 -5.22 21.92
C ILE A 99 16.25 -4.31 21.11
N GLU A 100 15.84 -3.08 20.80
CA GLU A 100 16.66 -2.14 20.02
C GLU A 100 18.01 -1.85 20.70
N GLN A 101 17.99 -1.56 22.01
CA GLN A 101 19.19 -1.26 22.77
C GLN A 101 20.10 -2.49 22.92
N GLN A 102 19.51 -3.65 23.18
CA GLN A 102 20.26 -4.92 23.29
C GLN A 102 20.97 -5.30 21.98
N ALA A 103 20.31 -5.03 20.83
CA ALA A 103 20.91 -5.23 19.53
C ALA A 103 22.05 -4.25 19.25
N ARG A 104 21.91 -2.99 19.65
CA ARG A 104 22.96 -1.96 19.56
C ARG A 104 24.18 -2.37 20.40
N ASP A 105 23.96 -2.79 21.64
CA ASP A 105 25.02 -3.23 22.53
C ASP A 105 25.75 -4.47 22.02
N ALA A 106 25.01 -5.47 21.53
CA ALA A 106 25.55 -6.70 20.94
C ALA A 106 26.41 -6.42 19.71
N LEU A 107 25.97 -5.54 18.79
CA LEU A 107 26.76 -5.16 17.62
C LEU A 107 27.97 -4.31 17.98
N SER A 108 27.82 -3.36 18.92
CA SER A 108 28.93 -2.54 19.42
C SER A 108 30.04 -3.41 20.03
N ALA A 109 29.69 -4.45 20.79
CA ALA A 109 30.64 -5.43 21.32
C ALA A 109 31.37 -6.24 20.24
N LEU A 110 30.77 -6.30 19.00
CA LEU A 110 31.39 -6.90 17.80
C LEU A 110 32.10 -5.87 16.91
N GLY A 111 32.16 -4.60 17.35
CA GLY A 111 32.80 -3.52 16.60
C GLY A 111 32.02 -3.03 15.40
N GLN A 112 30.66 -3.19 15.41
CA GLN A 112 29.76 -2.78 14.33
C GLN A 112 28.84 -1.66 14.80
N ASP A 113 28.53 -0.74 13.88
CA ASP A 113 27.50 0.27 14.06
C ASP A 113 26.14 -0.27 13.58
N ILE A 114 25.11 -0.14 14.42
CA ILE A 114 23.77 -0.67 14.10
C ILE A 114 23.13 0.08 12.92
N ASP A 115 23.40 1.37 12.78
CA ASP A 115 22.78 2.17 11.72
C ASP A 115 23.38 1.79 10.35
N GLU A 116 24.68 1.49 10.30
CA GLU A 116 25.33 0.92 9.10
C GLU A 116 24.78 -0.47 8.77
N VAL A 117 24.53 -1.31 9.79
CA VAL A 117 23.94 -2.65 9.61
C VAL A 117 22.51 -2.56 9.11
N LEU A 118 21.67 -1.70 9.69
CA LEU A 118 20.29 -1.46 9.24
C LEU A 118 20.22 -0.92 7.79
N ALA A 119 21.20 -0.09 7.42
CA ALA A 119 21.26 0.46 6.05
C ALA A 119 21.51 -0.61 4.97
N CYS A 120 22.05 -1.80 5.34
CA CYS A 120 22.28 -2.90 4.41
C CYS A 120 21.02 -3.68 4.01
N GLU A 121 19.87 -3.45 4.67
CA GLU A 121 18.63 -4.16 4.34
C GLU A 121 18.05 -3.67 3.01
N GLU A 122 17.85 -4.61 2.08
CA GLU A 122 17.10 -4.37 0.85
C GLU A 122 15.60 -4.35 1.15
N GLU A 123 14.90 -3.38 0.55
CA GLU A 123 13.45 -3.27 0.68
C GLU A 123 12.76 -4.04 -0.44
N PRO A 124 11.94 -5.07 -0.17
CA PRO A 124 11.19 -5.75 -1.21
C PRO A 124 10.07 -4.84 -1.75
N GLY A 125 10.14 -4.51 -3.02
CA GLY A 125 9.15 -3.68 -3.72
C GLY A 125 7.86 -4.42 -4.06
N LEU A 126 7.27 -5.17 -3.12
CA LEU A 126 6.08 -6.00 -3.34
C LEU A 126 4.76 -5.24 -3.23
N GLY A 127 4.79 -3.96 -3.53
CA GLY A 127 3.63 -3.06 -3.59
C GLY A 127 3.99 -1.76 -4.29
N ASN A 128 2.96 -1.11 -4.85
CA ASN A 128 3.14 0.10 -5.64
C ASN A 128 2.87 1.38 -4.83
N GLY A 129 2.09 1.31 -3.75
CA GLY A 129 1.70 2.51 -3.01
C GLY A 129 0.82 2.25 -1.80
N GLY A 130 -0.26 3.05 -1.67
CA GLY A 130 -1.13 3.06 -0.49
C GLY A 130 -1.77 1.74 -0.15
N LEU A 131 -2.24 0.98 -1.15
CA LEU A 131 -2.91 -0.30 -0.95
C LEU A 131 -1.97 -1.35 -0.32
N GLY A 132 -0.77 -1.54 -0.91
CA GLY A 132 0.20 -2.51 -0.40
C GLY A 132 0.79 -2.11 0.96
N ARG A 133 0.99 -0.80 1.20
CA ARG A 133 1.46 -0.33 2.50
C ARG A 133 0.36 -0.44 3.58
N LEU A 134 -0.90 -0.22 3.22
CA LEU A 134 -2.02 -0.43 4.13
C LEU A 134 -2.10 -1.88 4.61
N ALA A 135 -2.00 -2.85 3.67
CA ALA A 135 -1.96 -4.27 4.00
C ALA A 135 -0.86 -4.60 5.01
N ALA A 136 0.34 -4.04 4.81
CA ALA A 136 1.46 -4.19 5.74
C ALA A 136 1.20 -3.54 7.11
N CYS A 137 0.59 -2.34 7.17
CA CYS A 137 0.19 -1.71 8.43
C CYS A 137 -0.86 -2.53 9.18
N TYR A 138 -1.81 -3.12 8.45
CA TYR A 138 -2.87 -3.93 9.04
C TYR A 138 -2.33 -5.23 9.66
N LEU A 139 -1.34 -5.88 9.03
CA LEU A 139 -0.69 -7.04 9.63
C LEU A 139 0.05 -6.70 10.92
N ASP A 140 0.76 -5.56 10.96
CA ASP A 140 1.42 -5.05 12.18
C ASP A 140 0.40 -4.80 13.29
N SER A 141 -0.72 -4.15 12.97
CA SER A 141 -1.80 -3.86 13.93
C SER A 141 -2.52 -5.11 14.40
N LEU A 142 -2.81 -6.07 13.52
CA LEU A 142 -3.41 -7.35 13.90
C LEU A 142 -2.55 -8.09 14.91
N ALA A 143 -1.25 -8.16 14.68
CA ALA A 143 -0.32 -8.80 15.62
C ALA A 143 -0.23 -8.02 16.95
N THR A 144 -0.13 -6.69 16.89
CA THR A 144 -0.01 -5.82 18.09
C THR A 144 -1.27 -5.87 18.97
N LEU A 145 -2.45 -6.03 18.37
CA LEU A 145 -3.73 -6.14 19.05
C LEU A 145 -4.11 -7.59 19.44
N ASP A 146 -3.14 -8.51 19.40
CA ASP A 146 -3.36 -9.93 19.72
C ASP A 146 -4.48 -10.58 18.88
N ARG A 147 -4.67 -10.15 17.62
CA ARG A 147 -5.72 -10.68 16.72
C ARG A 147 -5.13 -11.76 15.81
N PRO A 148 -5.69 -13.00 15.85
CA PRO A 148 -5.27 -14.06 14.93
C PRO A 148 -5.44 -13.67 13.47
N ALA A 149 -4.36 -13.74 12.68
CA ALA A 149 -4.43 -13.34 11.28
C ALA A 149 -3.41 -14.05 10.38
N ILE A 150 -3.78 -14.19 9.11
CA ILE A 150 -2.88 -14.62 8.02
C ILE A 150 -3.04 -13.66 6.85
N GLY A 151 -1.95 -13.09 6.37
CA GLY A 151 -1.91 -12.37 5.10
C GLY A 151 -1.56 -13.34 3.96
N TYR A 152 -2.25 -13.25 2.83
CA TYR A 152 -1.91 -14.01 1.63
C TYR A 152 -1.71 -13.09 0.43
N GLY A 153 -0.62 -13.31 -0.32
CA GLY A 153 -0.30 -12.57 -1.53
C GLY A 153 0.61 -13.34 -2.48
N ILE A 154 1.26 -12.60 -3.36
CA ILE A 154 2.18 -13.14 -4.37
C ILE A 154 3.61 -12.78 -3.98
N ARG A 155 4.51 -13.77 -4.05
CA ARG A 155 5.95 -13.58 -3.93
C ARG A 155 6.50 -13.23 -5.30
N TYR A 156 6.43 -11.95 -5.64
CA TYR A 156 7.04 -11.49 -6.89
C TYR A 156 8.56 -11.64 -6.81
N GLU A 157 9.15 -12.21 -7.84
CA GLU A 157 10.61 -12.35 -7.92
C GLU A 157 11.29 -10.99 -8.13
N TYR A 158 10.61 -10.12 -8.89
CA TYR A 158 10.98 -8.72 -9.10
C TYR A 158 9.82 -7.84 -8.64
N GLY A 159 10.10 -6.93 -7.71
CA GLY A 159 9.10 -5.97 -7.21
C GLY A 159 8.77 -4.88 -8.22
N ILE A 160 8.15 -3.81 -7.72
CA ILE A 160 7.99 -2.58 -8.51
C ILE A 160 9.39 -2.09 -8.89
N PHE A 161 9.59 -1.72 -10.16
CA PHE A 161 10.87 -1.28 -10.69
C PHE A 161 11.56 -0.23 -9.81
N ASP A 162 12.88 -0.23 -9.81
CA ASP A 162 13.68 0.88 -9.31
C ASP A 162 13.66 2.03 -10.30
N GLN A 163 13.49 3.25 -9.77
CA GLN A 163 13.39 4.44 -10.58
C GLN A 163 14.73 5.17 -10.60
N GLU A 164 15.30 5.32 -11.79
CA GLU A 164 16.39 6.27 -12.06
C GLU A 164 15.84 7.50 -12.80
N ILE A 165 16.51 8.63 -12.63
CA ILE A 165 16.25 9.82 -13.43
C ILE A 165 17.43 10.06 -14.38
N ARG A 166 17.15 10.04 -15.69
CA ARG A 166 18.14 10.34 -16.73
C ARG A 166 17.64 11.45 -17.63
N ASP A 167 18.42 12.49 -17.76
CA ASP A 167 18.02 13.70 -18.50
C ASP A 167 16.63 14.23 -18.05
N GLY A 168 16.32 14.09 -16.75
CA GLY A 168 15.05 14.47 -16.14
C GLY A 168 13.89 13.49 -16.38
N TRP A 169 14.07 12.41 -17.16
CA TRP A 169 13.05 11.39 -17.39
C TRP A 169 13.18 10.22 -16.44
N GLN A 170 12.04 9.62 -16.07
CA GLN A 170 12.03 8.33 -15.39
C GLN A 170 12.53 7.22 -16.30
N VAL A 171 13.46 6.42 -15.79
CA VAL A 171 13.93 5.16 -16.38
C VAL A 171 13.70 4.06 -15.36
N GLU A 172 13.04 2.99 -15.79
CA GLU A 172 12.76 1.83 -14.97
C GLU A 172 13.94 0.84 -14.99
N LYS A 173 14.31 0.34 -13.81
CA LYS A 173 15.28 -0.73 -13.61
C LYS A 173 14.63 -1.89 -12.88
N THR A 174 15.14 -3.08 -13.11
CA THR A 174 14.68 -4.28 -12.40
C THR A 174 15.01 -4.15 -10.91
N ASP A 175 14.01 -4.37 -10.06
CA ASP A 175 14.20 -4.51 -8.61
C ASP A 175 14.65 -5.93 -8.28
N ASN A 176 15.95 -6.11 -8.05
CA ASN A 176 16.58 -7.40 -7.74
C ASN A 176 16.66 -7.65 -6.23
N TRP A 177 15.58 -7.44 -5.51
CA TRP A 177 15.55 -7.51 -4.03
C TRP A 177 15.96 -8.87 -3.44
N LEU A 178 15.98 -9.93 -4.25
CA LEU A 178 16.36 -11.29 -3.83
C LEU A 178 17.84 -11.64 -4.09
N ASP A 179 18.63 -10.77 -4.72
CA ASP A 179 20.03 -11.08 -5.05
C ASP A 179 20.86 -11.54 -3.86
N ASN A 180 20.63 -10.96 -2.68
CA ASN A 180 21.28 -11.33 -1.43
C ASN A 180 20.46 -12.32 -0.58
N GLY A 181 19.34 -12.82 -1.11
CA GLY A 181 18.36 -13.64 -0.38
C GLY A 181 17.57 -12.84 0.65
N ASN A 182 16.47 -13.41 1.11
CA ASN A 182 15.61 -12.80 2.13
C ASN A 182 15.71 -13.61 3.46
N PRO A 183 16.29 -13.04 4.54
CA PRO A 183 16.43 -13.78 5.81
C PRO A 183 15.10 -13.97 6.54
N TRP A 184 14.04 -13.24 6.17
CA TRP A 184 12.78 -13.23 6.90
C TRP A 184 11.83 -14.33 6.50
N GLU A 185 11.88 -14.82 5.26
CA GLU A 185 10.97 -15.82 4.73
C GLU A 185 11.47 -17.26 4.93
N ILE A 186 10.53 -18.20 5.01
CA ILE A 186 10.75 -19.63 5.11
C ILE A 186 9.91 -20.33 4.04
N ALA A 187 10.57 -20.94 3.07
CA ALA A 187 9.90 -21.76 2.07
C ALA A 187 9.36 -23.06 2.71
N LYS A 188 8.13 -23.46 2.37
CA LYS A 188 7.50 -24.71 2.81
C LYS A 188 7.03 -25.51 1.60
N PRO A 189 7.93 -26.12 0.83
CA PRO A 189 7.59 -26.83 -0.40
C PRO A 189 6.75 -28.09 -0.19
N ASP A 190 6.71 -28.62 1.02
CA ASP A 190 5.83 -29.71 1.47
C ASP A 190 4.36 -29.29 1.53
N LEU A 191 4.06 -28.01 1.75
CA LEU A 191 2.70 -27.44 1.78
C LEU A 191 2.33 -26.79 0.44
N ASN A 192 2.50 -27.52 -0.67
CA ASN A 192 2.17 -27.00 -1.99
C ASN A 192 0.74 -27.30 -2.41
N PHE A 193 0.18 -26.42 -3.24
CA PHE A 193 -1.15 -26.57 -3.83
C PHE A 193 -1.09 -26.49 -5.35
N ILE A 194 -2.00 -27.23 -6.01
CA ILE A 194 -2.08 -27.26 -7.47
C ILE A 194 -3.22 -26.36 -7.93
N VAL A 195 -2.94 -25.50 -8.88
CA VAL A 195 -3.91 -24.56 -9.48
C VAL A 195 -4.04 -24.85 -10.96
N GLY A 196 -5.26 -25.10 -11.42
CA GLY A 196 -5.58 -25.30 -12.83
C GLY A 196 -5.73 -23.99 -13.59
N TRP A 197 -5.55 -24.05 -14.91
CA TRP A 197 -5.72 -22.92 -15.82
C TRP A 197 -6.18 -23.37 -17.21
N GLY A 198 -7.09 -22.60 -17.85
CA GLY A 198 -7.62 -22.92 -19.18
C GLY A 198 -8.50 -24.16 -19.22
N GLY A 199 -8.57 -24.82 -20.36
CA GLY A 199 -9.31 -26.07 -20.56
C GLY A 199 -10.80 -25.86 -20.78
N HIS A 200 -11.61 -26.81 -20.28
CA HIS A 200 -13.05 -26.83 -20.50
C HIS A 200 -13.79 -27.47 -19.32
N THR A 201 -15.12 -27.40 -19.34
CA THR A 201 -15.98 -28.03 -18.35
C THR A 201 -16.63 -29.28 -18.95
N GLU A 202 -16.60 -30.39 -18.21
CA GLU A 202 -17.34 -31.62 -18.50
C GLU A 202 -18.51 -31.78 -17.55
N GLN A 203 -19.59 -32.33 -18.06
CA GLN A 203 -20.80 -32.64 -17.30
C GLN A 203 -20.88 -34.13 -17.05
N HIS A 204 -21.20 -34.53 -15.82
CA HIS A 204 -21.36 -35.91 -15.42
C HIS A 204 -22.46 -36.08 -14.35
N LEU A 205 -22.94 -37.29 -14.17
CA LEU A 205 -23.77 -37.61 -13.05
C LEU A 205 -22.92 -38.23 -11.93
N ASP A 206 -23.15 -37.79 -10.69
CA ASP A 206 -22.52 -38.40 -9.54
C ASP A 206 -23.12 -39.78 -9.22
N GLU A 207 -22.58 -40.49 -8.23
CA GLU A 207 -23.06 -41.82 -7.80
C GLU A 207 -24.52 -41.83 -7.35
N HIS A 208 -25.07 -40.68 -7.01
CA HIS A 208 -26.46 -40.48 -6.60
C HIS A 208 -27.38 -40.04 -7.75
N GLY A 209 -26.85 -39.91 -8.98
CA GLY A 209 -27.59 -39.47 -10.16
C GLY A 209 -27.79 -37.92 -10.22
N ASN A 210 -27.11 -37.14 -9.40
CA ASN A 210 -27.16 -35.68 -9.49
C ASN A 210 -26.24 -35.20 -10.57
N PHE A 211 -26.68 -34.15 -11.24
CA PHE A 211 -25.89 -33.45 -12.25
C PHE A 211 -24.73 -32.67 -11.61
N ARG A 212 -23.50 -32.93 -12.09
CA ARG A 212 -22.27 -32.30 -11.62
C ARG A 212 -21.47 -31.76 -12.81
N ALA A 213 -20.73 -30.70 -12.55
CA ALA A 213 -19.76 -30.14 -13.48
C ALA A 213 -18.34 -30.47 -12.98
N ARG A 214 -17.46 -30.81 -13.90
CA ARG A 214 -16.03 -30.99 -13.63
C ARG A 214 -15.21 -30.10 -14.52
N TRP A 215 -14.37 -29.28 -13.94
CA TRP A 215 -13.36 -28.57 -14.69
C TRP A 215 -12.21 -29.47 -15.08
N VAL A 216 -11.81 -29.42 -16.34
CA VAL A 216 -10.65 -30.12 -16.91
C VAL A 216 -9.66 -29.05 -17.37
N PRO A 217 -8.74 -28.62 -16.50
CA PRO A 217 -7.75 -27.60 -16.84
C PRO A 217 -6.80 -28.07 -17.94
N GLN A 218 -6.36 -27.15 -18.77
CA GLN A 218 -5.36 -27.41 -19.80
C GLN A 218 -3.95 -27.42 -19.23
N ARG A 219 -3.69 -26.59 -18.22
CA ARG A 219 -2.39 -26.44 -17.55
C ARG A 219 -2.55 -26.43 -16.04
N PHE A 220 -1.47 -26.77 -15.35
CA PHE A 220 -1.40 -26.78 -13.91
C PHE A 220 -0.18 -26.03 -13.42
N LEU A 221 -0.35 -25.27 -12.34
CA LEU A 221 0.69 -24.57 -11.61
C LEU A 221 0.80 -25.14 -10.21
N LYS A 222 2.02 -25.19 -9.67
CA LYS A 222 2.28 -25.53 -8.28
C LYS A 222 2.57 -24.27 -7.49
N GLY A 223 1.78 -23.96 -6.47
CA GLY A 223 1.99 -22.88 -5.53
C GLY A 223 2.87 -23.34 -4.37
N ILE A 224 4.02 -22.71 -4.19
CA ILE A 224 4.92 -22.92 -3.04
C ILE A 224 4.78 -21.73 -2.10
N PRO A 225 4.36 -21.96 -0.82
CA PRO A 225 4.26 -20.86 0.14
C PRO A 225 5.63 -20.49 0.72
N TYR A 226 5.83 -19.18 0.90
CA TYR A 226 6.92 -18.59 1.65
C TYR A 226 6.32 -17.83 2.82
N ASP A 227 6.52 -18.34 4.02
CA ASP A 227 5.94 -17.78 5.24
C ASP A 227 6.93 -16.83 5.92
N THR A 228 6.45 -15.63 6.25
CA THR A 228 7.19 -14.60 7.01
C THR A 228 6.46 -14.34 8.32
N PRO A 229 7.14 -14.43 9.48
CA PRO A 229 6.56 -14.09 10.77
C PRO A 229 6.35 -12.57 10.90
N ILE A 230 5.21 -12.17 11.44
CA ILE A 230 4.82 -10.76 11.67
C ILE A 230 4.64 -10.54 13.16
N GLN A 231 5.65 -9.95 13.79
CA GLN A 231 5.71 -9.73 15.24
C GLN A 231 4.87 -8.50 15.65
N GLY A 232 4.04 -8.65 16.68
CA GLY A 232 3.33 -7.55 17.33
C GLY A 232 4.23 -6.77 18.31
N TYR A 233 3.93 -5.50 18.54
CA TYR A 233 4.68 -4.62 19.42
C TYR A 233 4.42 -4.94 20.90
N GLY A 234 5.46 -5.33 21.62
CA GLY A 234 5.41 -5.59 23.06
C GLY A 234 4.53 -6.76 23.48
N VAL A 235 4.12 -7.61 22.54
CA VAL A 235 3.27 -8.79 22.76
C VAL A 235 3.95 -10.06 22.25
N ASN A 236 3.44 -11.23 22.66
CA ASN A 236 3.96 -12.51 22.17
C ASN A 236 3.31 -12.95 20.85
N THR A 237 2.27 -12.28 20.41
CA THR A 237 1.59 -12.60 19.16
C THR A 237 2.49 -12.36 17.97
N CYS A 238 2.66 -13.41 17.17
CA CYS A 238 3.39 -13.37 15.93
C CYS A 238 2.53 -14.07 14.84
N ASN A 239 1.98 -13.27 13.93
CA ASN A 239 1.12 -13.72 12.84
C ASN A 239 1.93 -14.16 11.61
N THR A 240 1.25 -14.55 10.54
CA THR A 240 1.88 -15.06 9.33
C THR A 240 1.55 -14.18 8.12
N LEU A 241 2.56 -13.86 7.32
CA LEU A 241 2.40 -13.46 5.93
C LEU A 241 2.89 -14.59 5.03
N THR A 242 1.99 -15.15 4.22
CA THR A 242 2.31 -16.17 3.22
C THR A 242 2.28 -15.55 1.83
N LEU A 243 3.40 -15.61 1.14
CA LEU A 243 3.51 -15.20 -0.26
C LEU A 243 3.72 -16.43 -1.14
N TRP A 244 2.91 -16.53 -2.21
CA TRP A 244 2.92 -17.68 -3.10
C TRP A 244 3.89 -17.49 -4.27
N SER A 245 4.74 -18.48 -4.52
CA SER A 245 5.61 -18.58 -5.71
C SER A 245 5.10 -19.68 -6.62
N ALA A 246 4.91 -19.37 -7.90
CA ALA A 246 4.47 -20.34 -8.90
C ALA A 246 5.66 -21.17 -9.43
N ARG A 247 5.43 -22.47 -9.56
CA ARG A 247 6.38 -23.44 -10.13
C ARG A 247 5.65 -24.38 -11.10
N ALA A 248 6.37 -25.01 -12.00
CA ALA A 248 5.86 -26.07 -12.81
C ALA A 248 5.55 -27.32 -11.95
N VAL A 249 4.50 -28.06 -12.29
CA VAL A 249 4.24 -29.38 -11.69
C VAL A 249 5.32 -30.38 -12.08
N GLN A 250 5.70 -30.35 -13.36
CA GLN A 250 6.86 -31.06 -13.90
C GLN A 250 7.85 -30.03 -14.46
N SER A 251 8.94 -29.80 -13.75
CA SER A 251 9.88 -28.72 -14.04
C SER A 251 10.86 -29.02 -15.19
N PHE A 252 10.98 -30.28 -15.61
CA PHE A 252 12.01 -30.68 -16.58
C PHE A 252 11.58 -31.86 -17.44
N GLU A 253 11.56 -31.68 -18.74
CA GLU A 253 11.32 -32.76 -19.71
C GLU A 253 12.63 -33.43 -20.10
N LEU A 254 12.98 -34.55 -19.47
CA LEU A 254 14.22 -35.26 -19.69
C LEU A 254 14.31 -35.79 -21.13
N ASP A 255 13.21 -36.22 -21.75
CA ASP A 255 13.17 -36.71 -23.10
C ASP A 255 13.51 -35.64 -24.14
N ALA A 256 12.95 -34.41 -23.98
CA ALA A 256 13.28 -33.27 -24.80
C ALA A 256 14.77 -32.88 -24.65
N PHE A 257 15.25 -32.87 -23.42
CA PHE A 257 16.67 -32.60 -23.13
C PHE A 257 17.61 -33.61 -23.82
N ASN A 258 17.31 -34.89 -23.68
CA ASN A 258 18.09 -35.97 -24.31
C ASN A 258 18.02 -35.93 -25.85
N ALA A 259 16.93 -35.42 -26.41
CA ALA A 259 16.77 -35.18 -27.85
C ALA A 259 17.53 -33.93 -28.36
N GLY A 260 18.14 -33.15 -27.45
CA GLY A 260 18.89 -31.93 -27.78
C GLY A 260 18.03 -30.64 -27.82
N ASP A 261 16.77 -30.72 -27.47
CA ASP A 261 15.87 -29.56 -27.35
C ASP A 261 15.87 -29.01 -25.91
N TYR A 262 16.93 -28.28 -25.60
CA TYR A 262 17.18 -27.77 -24.24
C TYR A 262 16.18 -26.68 -23.84
N TYR A 263 15.65 -25.89 -24.77
CA TYR A 263 14.64 -24.87 -24.47
C TYR A 263 13.29 -25.48 -24.16
N LYS A 264 12.88 -26.46 -24.94
CA LYS A 264 11.63 -27.21 -24.70
C LYS A 264 11.69 -27.92 -23.36
N ALA A 265 12.86 -28.45 -22.99
CA ALA A 265 13.04 -29.16 -21.72
C ALA A 265 12.71 -28.33 -20.47
N VAL A 266 12.75 -26.98 -20.55
CA VAL A 266 12.46 -26.03 -19.45
C VAL A 266 11.28 -25.10 -19.76
N GLU A 267 10.56 -25.28 -20.85
CA GLU A 267 9.48 -24.38 -21.30
C GLU A 267 8.38 -24.25 -20.25
N ASP A 268 7.94 -25.36 -19.66
CA ASP A 268 6.90 -25.38 -18.63
C ASP A 268 7.38 -24.74 -17.33
N GLU A 269 8.67 -24.88 -16.99
CA GLU A 269 9.26 -24.20 -15.84
C GLU A 269 9.22 -22.69 -16.02
N VAL A 270 9.76 -22.20 -17.15
CA VAL A 270 9.79 -20.75 -17.45
C VAL A 270 8.39 -20.18 -17.52
N SER A 271 7.46 -20.85 -18.19
CA SER A 271 6.06 -20.40 -18.31
C SER A 271 5.37 -20.31 -16.96
N SER A 272 5.56 -21.29 -16.08
CA SER A 272 4.97 -21.34 -14.74
C SER A 272 5.55 -20.26 -13.82
N GLU A 273 6.88 -20.12 -13.80
CA GLU A 273 7.53 -19.12 -12.96
C GLU A 273 7.21 -17.68 -13.37
N THR A 274 6.94 -17.45 -14.68
CA THR A 274 6.54 -16.12 -15.19
C THR A 274 5.32 -15.56 -14.47
N VAL A 275 4.44 -16.42 -13.94
CA VAL A 275 3.23 -15.99 -13.22
C VAL A 275 3.56 -15.13 -12.01
N THR A 276 4.65 -15.42 -11.31
CA THR A 276 5.05 -14.66 -10.12
C THR A 276 6.36 -13.88 -10.32
N LYS A 277 6.73 -13.56 -11.57
CA LYS A 277 7.96 -12.82 -11.84
C LYS A 277 7.88 -11.36 -11.46
N VAL A 278 6.84 -10.63 -11.89
CA VAL A 278 6.80 -9.16 -11.79
C VAL A 278 5.47 -8.66 -11.27
N LEU A 279 5.52 -7.70 -10.35
CA LEU A 279 4.36 -6.94 -9.88
C LEU A 279 3.82 -6.05 -11.02
N TYR A 280 2.53 -6.16 -11.31
CA TYR A 280 1.80 -5.40 -12.33
C TYR A 280 2.45 -5.44 -13.73
N PRO A 281 2.34 -6.56 -14.43
CA PRO A 281 2.71 -6.60 -15.85
C PRO A 281 1.88 -5.56 -16.63
N ASN A 282 2.48 -4.99 -17.68
CA ASN A 282 1.75 -4.09 -18.57
C ASN A 282 0.51 -4.79 -19.16
N ASP A 283 -0.67 -4.24 -18.93
CA ASP A 283 -1.96 -4.80 -19.33
C ASP A 283 -2.59 -4.13 -20.56
N GLU A 284 -1.84 -3.30 -21.29
CA GLU A 284 -2.28 -2.83 -22.60
C GLU A 284 -2.42 -3.98 -23.60
N PRO A 285 -1.42 -4.88 -23.75
CA PRO A 285 -1.57 -6.07 -24.59
C PRO A 285 -2.43 -7.14 -23.90
N GLU A 286 -3.15 -7.94 -24.70
CA GLU A 286 -3.98 -9.04 -24.19
C GLU A 286 -3.19 -10.05 -23.33
N ALA A 287 -1.95 -10.33 -23.72
CA ALA A 287 -1.07 -11.23 -22.96
C ALA A 287 -0.83 -10.72 -21.52
N GLY A 288 -0.69 -9.42 -21.34
CA GLY A 288 -0.54 -8.82 -20.01
C GLY A 288 -1.83 -8.90 -19.19
N LYS A 289 -2.99 -8.68 -19.80
CA LYS A 289 -4.30 -8.90 -19.15
C LYS A 289 -4.45 -10.35 -18.70
N ARG A 290 -4.11 -11.30 -19.58
CA ARG A 290 -4.14 -12.74 -19.26
C ARG A 290 -3.22 -13.08 -18.09
N LEU A 291 -2.02 -12.54 -18.06
CA LEU A 291 -1.07 -12.75 -16.97
C LEU A 291 -1.58 -12.19 -15.64
N ARG A 292 -2.15 -10.99 -15.62
CA ARG A 292 -2.76 -10.41 -14.42
C ARG A 292 -3.92 -11.24 -13.89
N LEU A 293 -4.83 -11.71 -14.76
CA LEU A 293 -5.92 -12.57 -14.34
C LEU A 293 -5.38 -13.91 -13.76
N LEU A 294 -4.34 -14.47 -14.37
CA LEU A 294 -3.69 -15.68 -13.88
C LEU A 294 -3.02 -15.45 -12.52
N GLN A 295 -2.33 -14.33 -12.32
CA GLN A 295 -1.74 -13.96 -11.03
C GLN A 295 -2.80 -13.91 -9.91
N GLN A 296 -3.93 -13.26 -10.18
CA GLN A 296 -5.03 -13.13 -9.21
C GLN A 296 -5.64 -14.50 -8.89
N HIS A 297 -5.98 -15.29 -9.90
CA HIS A 297 -6.52 -16.63 -9.69
C HIS A 297 -5.54 -17.53 -8.94
N PHE A 298 -4.26 -17.52 -9.32
CA PHE A 298 -3.21 -18.35 -8.73
C PHE A 298 -3.09 -18.14 -7.21
N PHE A 299 -2.86 -16.88 -6.77
CA PHE A 299 -2.65 -16.67 -5.33
C PHE A 299 -3.92 -16.89 -4.52
N VAL A 300 -5.09 -16.56 -5.08
CA VAL A 300 -6.37 -16.75 -4.40
C VAL A 300 -6.70 -18.23 -4.26
N SER A 301 -6.52 -19.00 -5.33
CA SER A 301 -6.77 -20.46 -5.29
C SER A 301 -5.83 -21.16 -4.30
N CYS A 302 -4.53 -20.87 -4.32
CA CYS A 302 -3.58 -21.38 -3.33
C CYS A 302 -3.99 -21.02 -1.90
N SER A 303 -4.41 -19.77 -1.68
CA SER A 303 -4.79 -19.27 -0.35
C SER A 303 -6.07 -19.96 0.17
N LEU A 304 -7.09 -20.10 -0.66
CA LEU A 304 -8.33 -20.77 -0.29
C LEU A 304 -8.13 -22.27 -0.04
N GLN A 305 -7.33 -22.93 -0.87
CA GLN A 305 -6.96 -24.34 -0.64
C GLN A 305 -6.22 -24.52 0.69
N ARG A 306 -5.29 -23.60 1.04
CA ARG A 306 -4.59 -23.63 2.33
C ARG A 306 -5.53 -23.37 3.51
N VAL A 307 -6.47 -22.44 3.38
CA VAL A 307 -7.50 -22.18 4.42
C VAL A 307 -8.34 -23.43 4.65
N LEU A 308 -8.80 -24.08 3.58
CA LEU A 308 -9.55 -25.35 3.68
C LEU A 308 -8.71 -26.48 4.27
N HIS A 309 -7.43 -26.62 3.89
CA HIS A 309 -6.51 -27.57 4.49
C HIS A 309 -6.32 -27.32 6.01
N ILE A 310 -6.17 -26.05 6.43
CA ILE A 310 -6.08 -25.74 7.87
C ILE A 310 -7.38 -26.12 8.59
N LEU A 311 -8.53 -25.87 7.99
CA LEU A 311 -9.83 -26.17 8.57
C LEU A 311 -10.05 -27.68 8.68
N GLU A 312 -9.92 -28.39 7.55
CA GLU A 312 -10.33 -29.78 7.41
C GLU A 312 -9.27 -30.78 7.94
N ASP A 313 -7.97 -30.54 7.58
CA ASP A 313 -6.91 -31.52 7.84
C ASP A 313 -6.10 -31.20 9.11
N VAL A 314 -6.00 -29.95 9.52
CA VAL A 314 -5.20 -29.53 10.69
C VAL A 314 -6.11 -29.35 11.92
N ALA A 315 -7.22 -28.61 11.77
CA ALA A 315 -8.17 -28.37 12.86
C ALA A 315 -9.25 -29.45 12.96
N GLU A 316 -9.31 -30.40 12.00
CA GLU A 316 -10.27 -31.52 11.92
C GLU A 316 -11.74 -31.03 12.03
N ARG A 317 -12.08 -29.92 11.35
CA ARG A 317 -13.41 -29.33 11.35
C ARG A 317 -14.12 -29.48 10.02
N PRO A 318 -15.44 -29.62 10.03
CA PRO A 318 -16.20 -29.74 8.79
C PRO A 318 -16.23 -28.38 8.01
N VAL A 319 -16.30 -28.50 6.69
CA VAL A 319 -16.22 -27.34 5.77
C VAL A 319 -17.33 -26.30 5.97
N ASN A 320 -18.51 -26.71 6.48
CA ASN A 320 -19.60 -25.78 6.77
C ASN A 320 -19.30 -24.81 7.93
N GLU A 321 -18.27 -25.07 8.74
CA GLU A 321 -17.78 -24.14 9.78
C GLU A 321 -16.79 -23.09 9.24
N LEU A 322 -16.52 -23.06 7.92
CA LEU A 322 -15.52 -22.16 7.34
C LEU A 322 -15.72 -20.70 7.77
N ALA A 323 -16.93 -20.17 7.66
CA ALA A 323 -17.22 -18.77 7.99
C ALA A 323 -17.20 -18.48 9.51
N GLU A 324 -17.31 -19.52 10.35
CA GLU A 324 -17.16 -19.41 11.79
C GLU A 324 -15.68 -19.34 12.22
N GLN A 325 -14.81 -20.04 11.47
CA GLN A 325 -13.38 -20.14 11.76
C GLN A 325 -12.52 -19.13 11.01
N PHE A 326 -12.95 -18.65 9.86
CA PHE A 326 -12.19 -17.71 9.03
C PHE A 326 -13.07 -16.55 8.55
N ALA A 327 -12.49 -15.35 8.55
CA ALA A 327 -13.02 -14.16 7.89
C ALA A 327 -12.07 -13.79 6.75
N LEU A 328 -12.56 -13.85 5.51
CA LEU A 328 -11.78 -13.63 4.29
C LEU A 328 -11.99 -12.19 3.80
N GLN A 329 -10.98 -11.34 3.88
CA GLN A 329 -11.09 -9.95 3.42
C GLN A 329 -10.49 -9.76 2.03
N LEU A 330 -11.29 -9.25 1.11
CA LEU A 330 -10.86 -8.87 -0.24
C LEU A 330 -10.30 -7.44 -0.21
N ASN A 331 -8.99 -7.31 -0.36
CA ASN A 331 -8.33 -6.02 -0.46
C ASN A 331 -8.38 -5.53 -1.91
N ASP A 332 -9.35 -4.69 -2.22
CA ASP A 332 -9.77 -4.25 -3.54
C ASP A 332 -10.37 -5.40 -4.39
N THR A 333 -10.45 -5.22 -5.71
CA THR A 333 -11.03 -6.19 -6.64
C THR A 333 -10.04 -7.30 -7.05
N HIS A 334 -8.76 -7.15 -6.78
CA HIS A 334 -7.72 -8.10 -7.17
C HIS A 334 -8.01 -9.55 -6.73
N PRO A 335 -8.47 -9.81 -5.49
CA PRO A 335 -8.82 -11.16 -5.04
C PRO A 335 -10.29 -11.54 -5.29
N SER A 336 -11.09 -10.75 -6.00
CA SER A 336 -12.54 -10.96 -6.17
C SER A 336 -12.90 -12.28 -6.83
N ILE A 337 -12.01 -12.86 -7.65
CA ILE A 337 -12.19 -14.21 -8.21
C ILE A 337 -12.37 -15.28 -7.13
N GLY A 338 -11.97 -14.98 -5.90
CA GLY A 338 -12.13 -15.85 -4.73
C GLY A 338 -13.57 -16.24 -4.48
N VAL A 339 -14.54 -15.39 -4.81
CA VAL A 339 -15.97 -15.72 -4.70
C VAL A 339 -16.32 -16.93 -5.59
N ALA A 340 -15.90 -16.90 -6.85
CA ALA A 340 -16.15 -18.00 -7.77
C ALA A 340 -15.27 -19.22 -7.48
N GLU A 341 -14.03 -19.02 -7.06
CA GLU A 341 -13.11 -20.11 -6.71
C GLU A 341 -13.57 -20.85 -5.45
N LEU A 342 -14.01 -20.15 -4.40
CA LEU A 342 -14.54 -20.80 -3.21
C LEU A 342 -15.79 -21.61 -3.54
N MET A 343 -16.71 -21.05 -4.34
CA MET A 343 -17.87 -21.81 -4.84
C MET A 343 -17.45 -23.07 -5.59
N ARG A 344 -16.45 -23.00 -6.47
CA ARG A 344 -15.91 -24.15 -7.19
C ARG A 344 -15.36 -25.21 -6.21
N LEU A 345 -14.54 -24.78 -5.26
CA LEU A 345 -13.95 -25.68 -4.25
C LEU A 345 -15.01 -26.37 -3.39
N LEU A 346 -16.08 -25.65 -3.01
CA LEU A 346 -17.16 -26.20 -2.20
C LEU A 346 -18.10 -27.11 -2.99
N VAL A 347 -18.53 -26.68 -4.18
CA VAL A 347 -19.52 -27.43 -4.99
C VAL A 347 -18.87 -28.57 -5.76
N ASP A 348 -17.77 -28.31 -6.48
CA ASP A 348 -17.20 -29.30 -7.41
C ASP A 348 -16.26 -30.30 -6.70
N GLU A 349 -15.52 -29.86 -5.66
CA GLU A 349 -14.54 -30.71 -4.98
C GLU A 349 -15.06 -31.30 -3.68
N ARG A 350 -15.90 -30.57 -2.90
CA ARG A 350 -16.50 -31.07 -1.64
C ARG A 350 -17.92 -31.60 -1.82
N GLY A 351 -18.53 -31.36 -2.98
CA GLY A 351 -19.84 -31.87 -3.30
C GLY A 351 -21.01 -31.20 -2.59
N LEU A 352 -20.82 -30.00 -2.01
CA LEU A 352 -21.90 -29.27 -1.35
C LEU A 352 -23.00 -28.88 -2.35
N GLY A 353 -24.22 -28.69 -1.83
CA GLY A 353 -25.30 -28.05 -2.59
C GLY A 353 -24.99 -26.60 -2.85
N TRP A 354 -25.48 -26.06 -3.96
CA TRP A 354 -25.24 -24.64 -4.35
C TRP A 354 -25.63 -23.65 -3.26
N ASP A 355 -26.80 -23.81 -2.67
CA ASP A 355 -27.34 -22.83 -1.72
C ASP A 355 -26.52 -22.82 -0.41
N GLU A 356 -26.07 -23.98 0.06
CA GLU A 356 -25.20 -24.14 1.20
C GLU A 356 -23.82 -23.53 0.92
N ALA A 357 -23.19 -23.86 -0.21
CA ALA A 357 -21.92 -23.30 -0.63
C ALA A 357 -21.98 -21.77 -0.76
N TRP A 358 -23.07 -21.23 -1.30
CA TRP A 358 -23.29 -19.81 -1.43
C TRP A 358 -23.41 -19.09 -0.09
N GLN A 359 -24.17 -19.67 0.86
CA GLN A 359 -24.28 -19.13 2.22
C GLN A 359 -22.93 -19.06 2.92
N ILE A 360 -22.13 -20.14 2.84
CA ILE A 360 -20.76 -20.17 3.38
C ILE A 360 -19.89 -19.09 2.72
N THR A 361 -19.92 -19.00 1.40
CA THR A 361 -19.11 -18.06 0.62
C THR A 361 -19.42 -16.61 1.03
N VAL A 362 -20.69 -16.21 1.01
CA VAL A 362 -21.08 -14.83 1.36
C VAL A 362 -20.75 -14.53 2.82
N ALA A 363 -20.98 -15.48 3.74
CA ALA A 363 -20.69 -15.30 5.17
C ALA A 363 -19.18 -15.18 5.47
N ALA A 364 -18.33 -15.77 4.63
CA ALA A 364 -16.88 -15.75 4.81
C ALA A 364 -16.22 -14.46 4.27
N PHE A 365 -16.73 -13.89 3.17
CA PHE A 365 -16.09 -12.75 2.51
C PHE A 365 -16.57 -11.38 2.98
N GLY A 366 -15.60 -10.44 3.13
CA GLY A 366 -15.79 -9.01 3.18
C GLY A 366 -15.02 -8.34 2.03
N TYR A 367 -15.51 -7.20 1.53
CA TYR A 367 -14.90 -6.46 0.42
C TYR A 367 -14.61 -5.02 0.81
N THR A 368 -13.34 -4.61 0.64
CA THR A 368 -12.91 -3.22 0.76
C THR A 368 -12.68 -2.63 -0.62
N ASN A 369 -13.40 -1.54 -0.96
CA ASN A 369 -13.16 -0.77 -2.17
C ASN A 369 -12.12 0.32 -1.91
N HIS A 370 -11.16 0.50 -2.83
CA HIS A 370 -10.08 1.49 -2.72
C HIS A 370 -10.11 2.55 -3.81
N THR A 371 -11.11 2.55 -4.71
CA THR A 371 -11.17 3.52 -5.80
C THR A 371 -12.58 3.88 -6.21
N LEU A 372 -12.76 5.15 -6.60
CA LEU A 372 -13.99 5.65 -7.25
C LEU A 372 -13.78 5.92 -8.74
N LEU A 373 -12.54 5.79 -9.24
CA LEU A 373 -12.23 6.01 -10.66
C LEU A 373 -12.81 4.86 -11.49
N PRO A 374 -13.78 5.10 -12.41
CA PRO A 374 -14.39 4.02 -13.20
C PRO A 374 -13.37 3.20 -14.00
N GLU A 375 -12.33 3.85 -14.51
CA GLU A 375 -11.25 3.22 -15.27
C GLU A 375 -10.36 2.30 -14.43
N ALA A 376 -10.37 2.46 -13.11
CA ALA A 376 -9.60 1.62 -12.18
C ALA A 376 -10.43 0.46 -11.59
N LEU A 377 -11.74 0.42 -11.87
CA LEU A 377 -12.58 -0.72 -11.53
C LEU A 377 -12.33 -1.85 -12.53
N GLU A 378 -11.79 -2.97 -12.03
CA GLU A 378 -11.38 -4.07 -12.90
C GLU A 378 -12.56 -4.71 -13.64
N THR A 379 -12.40 -4.82 -14.94
CA THR A 379 -13.30 -5.59 -15.83
C THR A 379 -12.45 -6.50 -16.71
N TRP A 380 -12.90 -7.75 -16.88
CA TRP A 380 -12.19 -8.71 -17.71
C TRP A 380 -13.01 -9.03 -18.97
N PRO A 381 -12.43 -8.89 -20.17
CA PRO A 381 -13.11 -9.29 -21.42
C PRO A 381 -13.62 -10.73 -21.33
N LEU A 382 -14.89 -10.94 -21.71
CA LEU A 382 -15.56 -12.23 -21.52
C LEU A 382 -14.85 -13.38 -22.26
N GLY A 383 -14.34 -13.11 -23.48
CA GLY A 383 -13.56 -14.09 -24.24
C GLY A 383 -12.31 -14.55 -23.53
N LEU A 384 -11.52 -13.59 -23.04
CA LEU A 384 -10.31 -13.86 -22.25
C LEU A 384 -10.62 -14.69 -21.00
N PHE A 385 -11.71 -14.32 -20.30
CA PHE A 385 -12.13 -15.00 -19.09
C PHE A 385 -12.60 -16.43 -19.37
N ALA A 386 -13.39 -16.64 -20.45
CA ALA A 386 -13.90 -17.94 -20.86
C ALA A 386 -12.77 -18.91 -21.24
N GLU A 387 -11.74 -18.45 -21.95
CA GLU A 387 -10.58 -19.26 -22.30
C GLU A 387 -9.73 -19.60 -21.07
N SER A 388 -9.63 -18.66 -20.15
CA SER A 388 -8.74 -18.76 -18.99
C SER A 388 -9.34 -19.55 -17.83
N LEU A 389 -10.61 -19.29 -17.51
CA LEU A 389 -11.31 -19.80 -16.33
C LEU A 389 -12.76 -20.21 -16.67
N PRO A 390 -12.96 -21.19 -17.58
CA PRO A 390 -14.28 -21.53 -18.08
C PRO A 390 -15.27 -21.91 -16.97
N ARG A 391 -14.83 -22.70 -15.99
CA ARG A 391 -15.70 -23.13 -14.88
C ARG A 391 -16.10 -21.99 -13.97
N HIS A 392 -15.16 -21.08 -13.67
CA HIS A 392 -15.44 -19.88 -12.88
C HIS A 392 -16.46 -18.97 -13.58
N LEU A 393 -16.37 -18.85 -14.90
CA LEU A 393 -17.35 -18.08 -15.69
C LEU A 393 -18.75 -18.68 -15.58
N GLU A 394 -18.90 -20.01 -15.66
CA GLU A 394 -20.19 -20.68 -15.47
C GLU A 394 -20.77 -20.40 -14.09
N ILE A 395 -19.93 -20.46 -13.05
CA ILE A 395 -20.31 -20.14 -11.68
C ILE A 395 -20.75 -18.66 -11.58
N ILE A 396 -20.00 -17.74 -12.16
CA ILE A 396 -20.36 -16.31 -12.17
C ILE A 396 -21.69 -16.07 -12.89
N TYR A 397 -21.96 -16.78 -13.99
CA TYR A 397 -23.26 -16.68 -14.68
C TYR A 397 -24.41 -17.17 -13.79
N GLU A 398 -24.23 -18.26 -13.05
CA GLU A 398 -25.27 -18.75 -12.15
C GLU A 398 -25.46 -17.83 -10.94
N ILE A 399 -24.38 -17.28 -10.38
CA ILE A 399 -24.47 -16.23 -9.34
C ILE A 399 -25.25 -15.03 -9.89
N ASN A 400 -24.89 -14.54 -11.09
CA ASN A 400 -25.55 -13.41 -11.73
C ASN A 400 -27.04 -13.64 -11.97
N ARG A 401 -27.40 -14.82 -12.49
CA ARG A 401 -28.80 -15.18 -12.74
C ARG A 401 -29.63 -15.10 -11.45
N ARG A 402 -29.17 -15.76 -10.38
CA ARG A 402 -29.86 -15.80 -9.08
C ARG A 402 -29.92 -14.40 -8.45
N PHE A 403 -28.85 -13.66 -8.50
CA PHE A 403 -28.78 -12.30 -8.00
C PHE A 403 -29.74 -11.36 -8.76
N LEU A 404 -29.80 -11.44 -10.08
CA LEU A 404 -30.71 -10.61 -10.88
C LEU A 404 -32.18 -10.98 -10.69
N ASP A 405 -32.50 -12.24 -10.36
CA ASP A 405 -33.84 -12.66 -9.95
C ASP A 405 -34.25 -12.00 -8.61
N GLU A 406 -33.31 -11.88 -7.65
CA GLU A 406 -33.50 -11.10 -6.41
C GLU A 406 -33.74 -9.61 -6.69
N VAL A 407 -32.92 -9.01 -7.58
CA VAL A 407 -33.09 -7.59 -7.99
C VAL A 407 -34.48 -7.36 -8.60
N ARG A 408 -34.95 -8.24 -9.50
CA ARG A 408 -36.29 -8.14 -10.10
C ARG A 408 -37.42 -8.26 -9.07
N ALA A 409 -37.21 -9.10 -8.05
CA ALA A 409 -38.17 -9.25 -6.99
C ALA A 409 -38.31 -7.99 -6.11
N HIS A 410 -37.18 -7.30 -5.84
CA HIS A 410 -37.16 -6.08 -5.05
C HIS A 410 -37.58 -4.83 -5.83
N PHE A 411 -37.24 -4.77 -7.12
CA PHE A 411 -37.50 -3.63 -7.99
C PHE A 411 -38.28 -4.06 -9.27
N PRO A 412 -39.56 -4.45 -9.15
CA PRO A 412 -40.32 -4.98 -10.27
C PRO A 412 -40.44 -3.97 -11.43
N GLY A 413 -40.04 -4.40 -12.62
CA GLY A 413 -40.13 -3.60 -13.85
C GLY A 413 -38.98 -2.65 -14.12
N ASP A 414 -37.98 -2.55 -13.23
CA ASP A 414 -36.78 -1.73 -13.45
C ASP A 414 -35.67 -2.54 -14.15
N GLU A 415 -35.89 -2.84 -15.44
CA GLU A 415 -34.88 -3.58 -16.24
C GLU A 415 -33.60 -2.76 -16.50
N ALA A 416 -33.64 -1.44 -16.35
CA ALA A 416 -32.45 -0.59 -16.44
C ALA A 416 -31.51 -0.87 -15.22
N ARG A 417 -32.09 -0.98 -14.05
CA ARG A 417 -31.36 -1.36 -12.82
C ARG A 417 -30.78 -2.76 -12.93
N VAL A 418 -31.56 -3.72 -13.42
CA VAL A 418 -31.09 -5.10 -13.65
C VAL A 418 -29.83 -5.12 -14.52
N ARG A 419 -29.81 -4.32 -15.61
CA ARG A 419 -28.61 -4.19 -16.46
C ARG A 419 -27.44 -3.53 -15.75
N ARG A 420 -27.67 -2.46 -14.97
CA ARG A 420 -26.59 -1.79 -14.22
C ARG A 420 -25.98 -2.67 -13.17
N MET A 421 -26.78 -3.48 -12.47
CA MET A 421 -26.34 -4.36 -11.39
C MET A 421 -25.73 -5.68 -11.88
N SER A 422 -25.96 -6.08 -13.14
CA SER A 422 -25.41 -7.31 -13.69
C SER A 422 -23.90 -7.44 -13.48
N LEU A 423 -23.44 -8.64 -13.11
CA LEU A 423 -22.01 -8.98 -13.02
C LEU A 423 -21.37 -9.00 -14.41
N ILE A 424 -22.19 -9.11 -15.46
CA ILE A 424 -21.72 -9.07 -16.85
C ILE A 424 -22.06 -7.71 -17.44
N GLY A 425 -21.02 -6.96 -17.79
CA GLY A 425 -21.15 -5.71 -18.55
C GLY A 425 -21.34 -6.00 -20.03
N GLU A 426 -22.20 -5.20 -20.71
CA GLU A 426 -22.47 -5.35 -22.13
C GLU A 426 -22.13 -4.08 -22.93
N ASP A 427 -21.78 -3.00 -22.26
CA ASP A 427 -21.44 -1.71 -22.87
C ASP A 427 -20.00 -1.73 -23.40
N GLY A 428 -19.79 -1.52 -24.68
CA GLY A 428 -18.46 -1.48 -25.31
C GLY A 428 -17.77 -2.84 -25.48
N GLY A 429 -18.50 -3.94 -25.26
CA GLY A 429 -18.01 -5.33 -25.27
C GLY A 429 -18.34 -6.06 -23.98
N LYS A 430 -18.61 -7.37 -24.09
CA LYS A 430 -18.95 -8.15 -22.88
C LYS A 430 -17.77 -8.34 -21.96
N SER A 431 -17.97 -8.06 -20.68
CA SER A 431 -16.92 -8.18 -19.64
C SER A 431 -17.50 -8.64 -18.31
N VAL A 432 -16.65 -9.27 -17.47
CA VAL A 432 -16.96 -9.57 -16.08
C VAL A 432 -16.59 -8.37 -15.22
N ARG A 433 -17.54 -7.85 -14.42
CA ARG A 433 -17.37 -6.72 -13.51
C ARG A 433 -16.94 -7.20 -12.13
N MET A 434 -15.67 -7.05 -11.79
CA MET A 434 -15.12 -7.65 -10.57
C MET A 434 -15.60 -6.98 -9.28
N ALA A 435 -15.81 -5.67 -9.27
CA ALA A 435 -16.39 -4.96 -8.12
C ALA A 435 -17.82 -5.42 -7.80
N HIS A 436 -18.61 -5.73 -8.84
CA HIS A 436 -19.96 -6.29 -8.66
C HIS A 436 -19.89 -7.72 -8.09
N LEU A 437 -18.99 -8.55 -8.61
CA LEU A 437 -18.77 -9.91 -8.08
C LEU A 437 -18.38 -9.87 -6.60
N ALA A 438 -17.42 -9.01 -6.23
CA ALA A 438 -17.00 -8.83 -4.85
C ALA A 438 -18.15 -8.38 -3.94
N THR A 439 -18.95 -7.40 -4.40
CA THR A 439 -20.10 -6.86 -3.65
C THR A 439 -21.18 -7.91 -3.42
N VAL A 440 -21.53 -8.68 -4.46
CA VAL A 440 -22.57 -9.72 -4.37
C VAL A 440 -22.11 -10.88 -3.49
N GLY A 441 -20.83 -11.25 -3.59
CA GLY A 441 -20.22 -12.37 -2.87
C GLY A 441 -19.77 -12.06 -1.44
N SER A 442 -20.01 -10.85 -0.92
CA SER A 442 -19.56 -10.44 0.41
C SER A 442 -20.70 -10.02 1.32
N HIS A 443 -20.64 -10.39 2.62
CA HIS A 443 -21.61 -9.93 3.62
C HIS A 443 -21.41 -8.49 4.05
N ALA A 444 -20.20 -7.94 3.84
CA ALA A 444 -19.85 -6.56 4.20
C ALA A 444 -19.03 -5.90 3.08
N VAL A 445 -19.31 -4.64 2.83
CA VAL A 445 -18.61 -3.78 1.87
C VAL A 445 -18.25 -2.48 2.57
N ASN A 446 -16.99 -2.06 2.48
CA ASN A 446 -16.59 -0.79 3.06
C ASN A 446 -15.77 0.08 2.13
N GLY A 447 -15.93 1.40 2.30
CA GLY A 447 -15.00 2.40 1.82
C GLY A 447 -13.88 2.65 2.85
N VAL A 448 -12.94 3.52 2.50
CA VAL A 448 -11.67 3.71 3.25
C VAL A 448 -11.45 5.13 3.78
N ALA A 449 -12.46 5.98 3.68
CA ALA A 449 -12.61 7.29 4.32
C ALA A 449 -14.10 7.65 4.33
N ALA A 450 -14.53 8.55 5.21
CA ALA A 450 -15.94 8.93 5.34
C ALA A 450 -16.51 9.44 4.01
N LEU A 451 -15.86 10.42 3.38
CA LEU A 451 -16.27 10.94 2.07
C LEU A 451 -16.30 9.86 0.98
N HIS A 452 -15.28 9.00 0.93
CA HIS A 452 -15.21 7.90 -0.03
C HIS A 452 -16.39 6.94 0.13
N SER A 453 -16.71 6.59 1.37
CA SER A 453 -17.82 5.67 1.66
C SER A 453 -19.17 6.24 1.26
N GLU A 454 -19.39 7.55 1.42
CA GLU A 454 -20.62 8.20 0.93
C GLU A 454 -20.66 8.24 -0.60
N LEU A 455 -19.58 8.65 -1.26
CA LEU A 455 -19.51 8.64 -2.73
C LEU A 455 -19.70 7.25 -3.33
N LEU A 456 -19.21 6.21 -2.65
CA LEU A 456 -19.40 4.82 -3.07
C LEU A 456 -20.89 4.43 -3.06
N LYS A 457 -21.64 4.86 -2.02
CA LYS A 457 -23.08 4.63 -1.87
C LYS A 457 -23.92 5.46 -2.85
N GLU A 458 -23.44 6.66 -3.23
CA GLU A 458 -24.18 7.58 -4.10
C GLU A 458 -23.90 7.36 -5.59
N SER A 459 -22.77 6.74 -5.94
CA SER A 459 -22.31 6.58 -7.32
C SER A 459 -22.05 5.12 -7.70
N VAL A 460 -20.85 4.62 -7.43
CA VAL A 460 -20.32 3.36 -7.99
C VAL A 460 -21.15 2.14 -7.61
N LEU A 461 -21.57 2.05 -6.35
CA LEU A 461 -22.36 0.93 -5.82
C LEU A 461 -23.75 1.35 -5.34
N LYS A 462 -24.29 2.46 -5.84
CA LYS A 462 -25.58 3.01 -5.45
C LYS A 462 -26.71 1.98 -5.48
N ASP A 463 -26.90 1.30 -6.60
CA ASP A 463 -28.00 0.33 -6.76
C ASP A 463 -27.85 -0.84 -5.76
N PHE A 464 -26.60 -1.24 -5.42
CA PHE A 464 -26.33 -2.27 -4.41
C PHE A 464 -26.58 -1.77 -2.98
N TYR A 465 -26.24 -0.52 -2.70
CA TYR A 465 -26.54 0.11 -1.42
C TYR A 465 -28.06 0.22 -1.20
N GLU A 466 -28.82 0.61 -2.22
CA GLU A 466 -30.28 0.66 -2.15
C GLU A 466 -30.91 -0.73 -1.90
N LEU A 467 -30.29 -1.80 -2.41
CA LEU A 467 -30.74 -3.18 -2.19
C LEU A 467 -30.33 -3.72 -0.80
N TRP A 468 -29.10 -3.45 -0.36
CA TRP A 468 -28.52 -4.00 0.88
C TRP A 468 -27.81 -2.93 1.72
N PRO A 469 -28.52 -1.89 2.22
CA PRO A 469 -27.86 -0.77 2.92
C PRO A 469 -27.04 -1.23 4.15
N GLN A 470 -27.46 -2.31 4.82
CA GLN A 470 -26.80 -2.85 6.00
C GLN A 470 -25.43 -3.46 5.74
N ARG A 471 -25.09 -3.77 4.49
CA ARG A 471 -23.76 -4.30 4.13
C ARG A 471 -22.69 -3.24 4.06
N PHE A 472 -23.07 -1.96 3.93
CA PHE A 472 -22.16 -0.86 3.65
C PHE A 472 -21.72 -0.13 4.92
N SER A 473 -20.43 0.02 5.11
CA SER A 473 -19.84 0.75 6.22
C SER A 473 -18.62 1.57 5.79
N ASN A 474 -18.14 2.45 6.67
CA ASN A 474 -16.87 3.14 6.52
C ASN A 474 -15.85 2.55 7.47
N LYS A 475 -14.63 2.31 6.97
CA LYS A 475 -13.45 2.02 7.77
C LYS A 475 -12.33 2.95 7.30
N THR A 476 -12.26 4.13 7.91
CA THR A 476 -11.21 5.10 7.58
C THR A 476 -9.85 4.44 7.75
N ASN A 477 -9.00 4.55 6.74
CA ASN A 477 -7.65 4.00 6.78
C ASN A 477 -6.85 4.55 7.97
N GLY A 478 -5.80 3.84 8.32
CA GLY A 478 -4.83 4.26 9.31
C GLY A 478 -3.44 3.77 8.95
N VAL A 479 -2.45 4.23 9.70
CA VAL A 479 -1.04 3.86 9.54
C VAL A 479 -0.49 3.38 10.88
N THR A 480 0.49 2.47 10.85
CA THR A 480 1.11 1.99 12.09
C THR A 480 1.99 3.07 12.71
N PRO A 481 1.74 3.47 13.98
CA PRO A 481 2.56 4.44 14.67
C PRO A 481 3.96 3.91 14.97
N ARG A 482 4.14 2.59 15.09
CA ARG A 482 5.44 1.93 15.31
C ARG A 482 6.42 2.33 14.22
N ARG A 483 6.08 2.06 12.96
CA ARG A 483 6.97 2.39 11.83
C ARG A 483 7.04 3.88 11.54
N PHE A 484 5.89 4.56 11.43
CA PHE A 484 5.83 5.90 10.85
C PHE A 484 5.99 7.05 11.86
N LEU A 485 6.09 6.74 13.14
CA LEU A 485 6.44 7.71 14.18
C LEU A 485 7.61 7.19 15.05
N ALA A 486 7.42 6.10 15.78
CA ALA A 486 8.43 5.63 16.74
C ALA A 486 9.77 5.25 16.08
N LEU A 487 9.74 4.49 14.98
CA LEU A 487 10.93 4.07 14.24
C LEU A 487 11.48 5.17 13.33
N ALA A 488 10.61 5.86 12.59
CA ALA A 488 11.02 6.85 11.60
C ALA A 488 11.55 8.14 12.23
N ASN A 489 11.10 8.49 13.45
CA ASN A 489 11.40 9.77 14.09
C ASN A 489 11.85 9.58 15.56
N PRO A 490 13.04 8.96 15.78
CA PRO A 490 13.50 8.64 17.13
C PRO A 490 13.64 9.89 18.02
N GLY A 491 14.05 11.04 17.48
CA GLY A 491 14.13 12.27 18.25
C GLY A 491 12.77 12.81 18.71
N LEU A 492 11.71 12.62 17.87
CA LEU A 492 10.36 12.96 18.29
C LEU A 492 9.84 11.94 19.31
N ARG A 493 10.11 10.64 19.10
CA ARG A 493 9.76 9.59 20.05
C ARG A 493 10.31 9.92 21.45
N GLU A 494 11.59 10.23 21.57
CA GLU A 494 12.23 10.60 22.85
C GLU A 494 11.51 11.80 23.50
N LEU A 495 11.22 12.84 22.73
CA LEU A 495 10.50 14.02 23.23
C LEU A 495 9.07 13.68 23.70
N LEU A 496 8.38 12.77 23.00
CA LEU A 496 7.05 12.31 23.38
C LEU A 496 7.08 11.42 24.62
N ASP A 497 8.04 10.49 24.68
CA ASP A 497 8.21 9.57 25.80
C ASP A 497 8.52 10.34 27.09
N ASP A 498 9.35 11.39 27.02
CA ASP A 498 9.63 12.29 28.14
C ASP A 498 8.38 13.09 28.59
N ALA A 499 7.52 13.50 27.65
CA ALA A 499 6.36 14.34 27.95
C ALA A 499 5.15 13.56 28.46
N ILE A 500 4.81 12.41 27.85
CA ILE A 500 3.57 11.66 28.07
C ILE A 500 3.78 10.16 28.33
N GLY A 501 5.05 9.67 28.40
CA GLY A 501 5.39 8.27 28.55
C GLY A 501 5.24 7.47 27.25
N GLU A 502 5.71 6.22 27.22
CA GLU A 502 5.87 5.39 26.01
C GLU A 502 4.57 4.75 25.50
N SER A 503 3.48 4.78 26.26
CA SER A 503 2.27 4.00 25.95
C SER A 503 1.49 4.47 24.71
N TRP A 504 1.79 5.66 24.18
CA TRP A 504 1.21 6.15 22.92
C TRP A 504 1.59 5.27 21.71
N VAL A 505 2.68 4.52 21.78
CA VAL A 505 3.12 3.62 20.71
C VAL A 505 2.09 2.50 20.43
N ALA A 506 1.39 2.06 21.46
CA ALA A 506 0.31 1.07 21.39
C ALA A 506 -1.11 1.67 21.44
N ASP A 507 -1.22 2.95 21.86
CA ASP A 507 -2.50 3.68 21.97
C ASP A 507 -2.31 5.12 21.49
N LEU A 508 -2.47 5.32 20.18
CA LEU A 508 -2.18 6.61 19.53
C LEU A 508 -3.09 7.75 20.00
N ASP A 509 -4.27 7.46 20.56
CA ASP A 509 -5.17 8.49 21.11
C ASP A 509 -4.53 9.24 22.28
N ARG A 510 -3.56 8.65 22.97
CA ARG A 510 -2.80 9.30 24.04
C ARG A 510 -1.97 10.48 23.58
N LEU A 511 -1.69 10.62 22.27
CA LEU A 511 -1.05 11.83 21.75
C LEU A 511 -1.85 13.11 22.05
N ARG A 512 -3.16 13.02 22.33
CA ARG A 512 -3.95 14.19 22.79
C ARG A 512 -3.43 14.79 24.10
N GLU A 513 -2.71 14.02 24.92
CA GLU A 513 -2.03 14.51 26.12
C GLU A 513 -0.97 15.60 25.81
N LEU A 514 -0.56 15.74 24.54
CA LEU A 514 0.36 16.79 24.07
C LEU A 514 -0.31 18.17 23.90
N GLU A 515 -1.63 18.26 23.83
CA GLU A 515 -2.30 19.55 23.54
C GLU A 515 -1.87 20.68 24.48
N PRO A 516 -1.74 20.50 25.83
CA PRO A 516 -1.25 21.54 26.71
C PRO A 516 0.20 21.98 26.42
N TYR A 517 1.05 21.08 25.93
CA TYR A 517 2.44 21.39 25.60
C TYR A 517 2.59 22.30 24.37
N ALA A 518 1.56 22.40 23.55
CA ALA A 518 1.55 23.36 22.43
C ALA A 518 1.68 24.83 22.90
N GLU A 519 1.32 25.13 24.15
CA GLU A 519 1.45 26.45 24.76
C GLU A 519 2.76 26.62 25.55
N ASP A 520 3.50 25.54 25.80
CA ASP A 520 4.79 25.58 26.50
C ASP A 520 5.93 26.02 25.54
N SER A 521 6.57 27.13 25.89
CA SER A 521 7.63 27.71 25.05
C SER A 521 8.89 26.84 25.01
N SER A 522 9.20 26.12 26.08
CA SER A 522 10.36 25.22 26.17
C SER A 522 10.11 23.98 25.30
N PHE A 523 8.93 23.40 25.39
CA PHE A 523 8.55 22.26 24.56
C PHE A 523 8.52 22.63 23.06
N ARG A 524 7.97 23.79 22.69
CA ARG A 524 8.02 24.29 21.32
C ARG A 524 9.45 24.48 20.79
N MET A 525 10.39 24.87 21.65
CA MET A 525 11.81 24.99 21.27
C MET A 525 12.43 23.63 21.00
N GLN A 526 12.19 22.63 21.84
CA GLN A 526 12.65 21.25 21.65
C GLN A 526 12.03 20.62 20.41
N TRP A 527 10.73 20.83 20.18
CA TRP A 527 10.03 20.40 18.97
C TRP A 527 10.66 20.91 17.69
N ARG A 528 10.97 22.22 17.65
CA ARG A 528 11.66 22.82 16.50
C ARG A 528 13.06 22.24 16.28
N GLU A 529 13.77 21.96 17.36
CA GLU A 529 15.12 21.38 17.24
C GLU A 529 15.06 19.95 16.66
N VAL A 530 14.13 19.11 17.13
CA VAL A 530 13.88 17.79 16.52
C VAL A 530 13.56 17.92 15.03
N LYS A 531 12.66 18.83 14.66
CA LYS A 531 12.30 19.09 13.26
C LYS A 531 13.53 19.55 12.44
N ARG A 532 14.32 20.47 12.97
CA ARG A 532 15.52 20.97 12.31
C ARG A 532 16.56 19.87 12.07
N LEU A 533 16.75 18.98 13.01
CA LEU A 533 17.66 17.82 12.88
C LEU A 533 17.17 16.84 11.81
N ASN A 534 15.88 16.54 11.77
CA ASN A 534 15.29 15.71 10.71
C ASN A 534 15.46 16.35 9.33
N LYS A 535 15.28 17.68 9.22
CA LYS A 535 15.49 18.42 7.98
C LYS A 535 16.95 18.43 7.55
N ALA A 536 17.90 18.53 8.48
CA ALA A 536 19.32 18.43 8.17
C ALA A 536 19.68 17.05 7.60
N ARG A 537 19.19 15.95 8.23
CA ARG A 537 19.38 14.58 7.71
C ARG A 537 18.76 14.39 6.31
N LEU A 538 17.57 14.94 6.06
CA LEU A 538 16.97 14.89 4.73
C LEU A 538 17.75 15.73 3.72
N ALA A 539 18.25 16.91 4.10
CA ALA A 539 19.06 17.76 3.23
C ALA A 539 20.35 17.07 2.79
N GLU A 540 21.03 16.37 3.71
CA GLU A 540 22.21 15.53 3.39
C GLU A 540 21.85 14.42 2.39
N TYR A 541 20.72 13.75 2.58
CA TYR A 541 20.24 12.72 1.66
C TYR A 541 19.89 13.29 0.27
N VAL A 542 19.21 14.44 0.23
CA VAL A 542 18.88 15.14 -1.02
C VAL A 542 20.15 15.55 -1.76
N LEU A 543 21.12 16.13 -1.04
CA LEU A 543 22.41 16.54 -1.61
C LEU A 543 23.15 15.33 -2.22
N ALA A 544 23.23 14.22 -1.47
CA ALA A 544 23.93 13.02 -1.92
C ALA A 544 23.24 12.37 -3.15
N THR A 545 21.89 12.47 -3.23
CA THR A 545 21.10 11.77 -4.25
C THR A 545 20.89 12.61 -5.51
N THR A 546 20.71 13.94 -5.36
CA THR A 546 20.30 14.85 -6.45
C THR A 546 21.31 15.96 -6.73
N GLY A 547 22.28 16.18 -5.86
CA GLY A 547 23.21 17.31 -5.94
C GLY A 547 22.60 18.65 -5.52
N VAL A 548 21.36 18.69 -5.04
CA VAL A 548 20.67 19.92 -4.61
C VAL A 548 20.96 20.17 -3.14
N ASP A 549 21.59 21.30 -2.84
CA ASP A 549 21.86 21.74 -1.47
C ASP A 549 20.65 22.49 -0.90
N LEU A 550 20.12 22.02 0.22
CA LEU A 550 18.95 22.55 0.91
C LEU A 550 19.33 23.12 2.28
N ASP A 551 18.83 24.31 2.60
CA ASP A 551 18.97 24.89 3.94
C ASP A 551 17.88 24.33 4.87
N PRO A 552 18.23 23.63 5.98
CA PRO A 552 17.26 23.09 6.94
C PRO A 552 16.38 24.16 7.64
N ASN A 553 16.72 25.44 7.51
CA ASN A 553 15.91 26.52 8.07
C ASN A 553 14.77 26.97 7.14
N TRP A 554 14.80 26.58 5.85
CA TRP A 554 13.75 26.89 4.90
C TRP A 554 12.53 26.01 5.16
N MET A 555 11.34 26.40 4.70
CA MET A 555 10.16 25.54 4.71
C MET A 555 10.39 24.34 3.77
N PHE A 556 10.23 23.12 4.29
CA PHE A 556 10.23 21.92 3.45
C PHE A 556 8.79 21.58 3.05
N ASP A 557 8.48 21.90 1.81
CA ASP A 557 7.19 21.69 1.13
C ASP A 557 7.28 20.39 0.32
N ILE A 558 6.56 19.35 0.73
CA ILE A 558 6.82 17.99 0.26
C ILE A 558 5.58 17.37 -0.38
N GLN A 559 5.77 16.85 -1.60
CA GLN A 559 4.79 16.06 -2.33
C GLN A 559 5.39 14.72 -2.77
N VAL A 560 5.31 13.69 -1.91
CA VAL A 560 5.80 12.34 -2.19
C VAL A 560 4.65 11.35 -2.26
N LYS A 561 4.35 10.92 -3.47
CA LYS A 561 3.27 9.97 -3.82
C LYS A 561 3.43 9.53 -5.27
N ARG A 562 2.72 8.47 -5.70
CA ARG A 562 2.68 8.09 -7.13
C ARG A 562 2.42 9.31 -8.00
N ILE A 563 3.10 9.39 -9.14
CA ILE A 563 2.85 10.47 -10.09
C ILE A 563 1.62 10.10 -10.92
N HIS A 564 0.60 10.94 -10.82
CA HIS A 564 -0.66 10.77 -11.53
C HIS A 564 -1.36 12.11 -11.69
N GLU A 565 -2.06 12.32 -12.82
CA GLU A 565 -2.71 13.61 -13.11
C GLU A 565 -3.74 14.00 -12.04
N TYR A 566 -4.52 13.06 -11.48
CA TYR A 566 -5.50 13.40 -10.43
C TYR A 566 -4.87 13.85 -9.11
N LYS A 567 -3.61 13.46 -8.83
CA LYS A 567 -2.83 13.90 -7.66
C LYS A 567 -2.24 15.28 -7.83
N ARG A 568 -2.29 15.79 -9.02
CA ARG A 568 -2.02 17.17 -9.44
C ARG A 568 -0.62 17.70 -9.08
N GLN A 569 0.45 16.88 -9.21
CA GLN A 569 1.83 17.37 -9.06
C GLN A 569 2.11 18.55 -9.97
N HIS A 570 1.53 18.58 -11.17
CA HIS A 570 1.64 19.70 -12.10
C HIS A 570 0.96 20.99 -11.59
N LEU A 571 -0.07 20.94 -10.74
CA LEU A 571 -0.59 22.14 -10.06
C LEU A 571 0.46 22.75 -9.12
N ASN A 572 1.19 21.93 -8.37
CA ASN A 572 2.31 22.37 -7.55
C ASN A 572 3.43 22.95 -8.41
N VAL A 573 3.73 22.34 -9.56
CA VAL A 573 4.71 22.90 -10.52
C VAL A 573 4.26 24.26 -11.06
N LEU A 574 2.97 24.44 -11.38
CA LEU A 574 2.44 25.75 -11.78
C LEU A 574 2.69 26.81 -10.70
N HIS A 575 2.52 26.46 -9.41
CA HIS A 575 2.86 27.37 -8.30
C HIS A 575 4.35 27.73 -8.28
N ILE A 576 5.23 26.75 -8.43
CA ILE A 576 6.69 27.00 -8.47
C ILE A 576 7.05 27.92 -9.64
N VAL A 577 6.47 27.70 -10.83
CA VAL A 577 6.68 28.55 -12.00
C VAL A 577 6.10 29.96 -11.78
N THR A 578 4.97 30.07 -11.07
CA THR A 578 4.40 31.36 -10.66
C THR A 578 5.37 32.13 -9.76
N LEU A 579 5.95 31.48 -8.75
CA LEU A 579 6.96 32.13 -7.89
C LEU A 579 8.21 32.53 -8.67
N TYR A 580 8.68 31.63 -9.57
CA TYR A 580 9.78 31.91 -10.47
C TYR A 580 9.50 33.18 -11.32
N HIS A 581 8.34 33.23 -11.96
CA HIS A 581 7.88 34.32 -12.78
C HIS A 581 7.81 35.65 -11.99
N ARG A 582 7.20 35.64 -10.81
CA ARG A 582 7.09 36.78 -9.90
C ARG A 582 8.47 37.33 -9.48
N LEU A 583 9.40 36.45 -9.10
CA LEU A 583 10.77 36.82 -8.72
C LEU A 583 11.57 37.40 -9.90
N LYS A 584 11.35 36.88 -11.12
CA LYS A 584 11.98 37.44 -12.34
C LYS A 584 11.41 38.80 -12.75
N GLN A 585 10.10 39.02 -12.53
CA GLN A 585 9.42 40.28 -12.82
C GLN A 585 9.75 41.37 -11.80
N ASN A 586 9.90 41.00 -10.53
CA ASN A 586 10.19 41.94 -9.45
C ASN A 586 11.36 41.44 -8.58
N PRO A 587 12.60 41.87 -8.90
CA PRO A 587 13.80 41.49 -8.15
C PRO A 587 13.83 41.94 -6.68
N GLU A 588 12.99 42.89 -6.29
CA GLU A 588 12.86 43.34 -4.90
C GLU A 588 11.86 42.49 -4.08
N LEU A 589 11.12 41.61 -4.74
CA LEU A 589 10.17 40.71 -4.06
C LEU A 589 10.93 39.84 -3.06
N ARG A 590 10.36 39.72 -1.86
CA ARG A 590 10.82 38.79 -0.83
C ARG A 590 9.70 37.83 -0.50
N ILE A 591 10.00 36.54 -0.53
CA ILE A 591 9.08 35.46 -0.18
C ILE A 591 9.70 34.62 0.93
N ALA A 592 8.89 33.84 1.63
CA ALA A 592 9.38 32.85 2.58
C ALA A 592 10.27 31.81 1.85
N PRO A 593 11.53 31.63 2.28
CA PRO A 593 12.40 30.65 1.66
C PRO A 593 11.82 29.21 1.76
N ARG A 594 11.80 28.48 0.63
CA ARG A 594 11.10 27.22 0.51
C ARG A 594 11.86 26.20 -0.34
N ALA A 595 11.93 24.96 0.14
CA ALA A 595 12.42 23.82 -0.59
C ALA A 595 11.23 22.92 -0.99
N PHE A 596 10.98 22.82 -2.29
CA PHE A 596 9.98 21.92 -2.85
C PHE A 596 10.60 20.56 -3.13
N ILE A 597 10.07 19.53 -2.48
CA ILE A 597 10.62 18.18 -2.58
C ILE A 597 9.55 17.24 -3.13
N PHE A 598 9.82 16.69 -4.31
CA PHE A 598 8.98 15.72 -4.98
C PHE A 598 9.60 14.33 -4.88
N GLY A 599 8.77 13.31 -5.00
CA GLY A 599 9.17 11.93 -5.15
C GLY A 599 7.98 11.05 -5.50
N GLY A 600 8.24 10.00 -6.24
CA GLY A 600 7.21 9.04 -6.63
C GLY A 600 7.44 8.47 -8.01
N LYS A 601 6.93 7.26 -8.22
CA LYS A 601 7.04 6.50 -9.47
C LYS A 601 5.80 6.76 -10.34
N ALA A 602 6.00 6.88 -11.66
CA ALA A 602 4.94 6.84 -12.66
C ALA A 602 4.80 5.41 -13.19
N ALA A 603 3.58 4.97 -13.50
CA ALA A 603 3.40 3.70 -14.20
C ALA A 603 4.18 3.71 -15.54
N PRO A 604 4.84 2.62 -15.93
CA PRO A 604 5.74 2.60 -17.10
C PRO A 604 5.10 3.04 -18.42
N GLY A 605 3.82 2.70 -18.64
CA GLY A 605 3.04 3.10 -19.82
C GLY A 605 2.40 4.48 -19.72
N TYR A 606 2.44 5.16 -18.55
CA TYR A 606 1.74 6.41 -18.35
C TYR A 606 2.60 7.63 -18.77
N PHE A 607 2.60 7.90 -20.06
CA PHE A 607 3.45 8.92 -20.67
C PHE A 607 3.25 10.34 -20.12
N MET A 608 2.01 10.73 -19.80
CA MET A 608 1.73 12.05 -19.22
C MET A 608 2.37 12.17 -17.82
N ALA A 609 2.25 11.15 -16.98
CA ALA A 609 2.90 11.13 -15.67
C ALA A 609 4.42 11.19 -15.78
N LYS A 610 5.04 10.46 -16.72
CA LYS A 610 6.49 10.56 -16.99
C LYS A 610 6.89 11.95 -17.47
N ARG A 611 6.06 12.60 -18.28
CA ARG A 611 6.28 13.97 -18.74
C ARG A 611 6.17 14.99 -17.59
N ILE A 612 5.29 14.77 -16.63
CA ILE A 612 5.22 15.57 -15.40
C ILE A 612 6.52 15.44 -14.59
N ILE A 613 7.09 14.24 -14.46
CA ILE A 613 8.42 14.04 -13.83
C ILE A 613 9.48 14.86 -14.57
N LYS A 614 9.49 14.80 -15.91
CA LYS A 614 10.42 15.58 -16.72
C LYS A 614 10.24 17.08 -16.49
N LEU A 615 8.99 17.55 -16.39
CA LEU A 615 8.72 18.99 -16.13
C LEU A 615 9.23 19.40 -14.75
N ILE A 616 9.00 18.58 -13.71
CA ILE A 616 9.51 18.87 -12.35
C ILE A 616 11.03 19.02 -12.39
N ASN A 617 11.74 18.09 -13.02
CA ASN A 617 13.21 18.14 -13.11
C ASN A 617 13.72 19.33 -13.95
N ALA A 618 13.03 19.67 -15.03
CA ALA A 618 13.41 20.81 -15.88
C ALA A 618 13.18 22.14 -15.16
N VAL A 619 12.09 22.29 -14.43
CA VAL A 619 11.84 23.46 -13.58
C VAL A 619 12.85 23.52 -12.45
N ALA A 620 13.20 22.39 -11.83
CA ALA A 620 14.25 22.31 -10.81
C ALA A 620 15.59 22.81 -11.34
N GLU A 621 15.99 22.39 -12.53
CA GLU A 621 17.23 22.87 -13.17
C GLU A 621 17.22 24.38 -13.38
N ALA A 622 16.14 24.94 -13.93
CA ALA A 622 16.03 26.38 -14.16
C ALA A 622 16.04 27.20 -12.86
N VAL A 623 15.27 26.76 -11.86
CA VAL A 623 15.13 27.43 -10.56
C VAL A 623 16.44 27.38 -9.76
N ASN A 624 17.04 26.19 -9.64
CA ASN A 624 18.21 25.99 -8.79
C ASN A 624 19.47 26.65 -9.34
N ASN A 625 19.57 26.87 -10.67
CA ASN A 625 20.70 27.51 -11.34
C ASN A 625 20.50 29.01 -11.54
N ASP A 626 19.33 29.58 -11.28
CA ASP A 626 19.12 31.03 -11.36
C ASP A 626 19.67 31.71 -10.08
N PRO A 627 20.68 32.57 -10.15
CA PRO A 627 21.35 33.14 -8.97
C PRO A 627 20.45 33.98 -8.07
N HIS A 628 19.35 34.53 -8.62
CA HIS A 628 18.41 35.35 -7.86
C HIS A 628 17.33 34.47 -7.24
N VAL A 629 16.70 33.60 -8.04
CA VAL A 629 15.59 32.75 -7.62
C VAL A 629 16.01 31.69 -6.61
N SER A 630 17.18 31.09 -6.81
CA SER A 630 17.73 30.04 -5.94
C SER A 630 18.05 30.46 -4.49
N GLN A 631 18.00 31.78 -4.22
CA GLN A 631 18.09 32.32 -2.86
C GLN A 631 16.77 32.19 -2.06
N PHE A 632 15.67 31.93 -2.73
CA PHE A 632 14.34 31.87 -2.13
C PHE A 632 13.66 30.50 -2.32
N ILE A 633 13.89 29.85 -3.46
CA ILE A 633 13.30 28.58 -3.77
C ILE A 633 14.33 27.57 -4.29
N LYS A 634 14.21 26.35 -3.84
CA LYS A 634 14.92 25.17 -4.35
C LYS A 634 13.90 24.09 -4.70
N VAL A 635 14.20 23.31 -5.72
CA VAL A 635 13.34 22.19 -6.14
C VAL A 635 14.19 20.94 -6.28
N ALA A 636 13.72 19.83 -5.71
CA ALA A 636 14.37 18.53 -5.82
C ALA A 636 13.33 17.44 -6.13
N PHE A 637 13.69 16.52 -7.02
CA PHE A 637 12.94 15.29 -7.25
C PHE A 637 13.78 14.12 -6.73
N LEU A 638 13.29 13.46 -5.68
CA LEU A 638 13.93 12.28 -5.09
C LEU A 638 13.58 11.04 -5.92
N PRO A 639 14.56 10.40 -6.58
CA PRO A 639 14.33 9.17 -7.30
C PRO A 639 14.02 8.02 -6.34
N ASN A 640 13.35 7.02 -6.87
CA ASN A 640 13.10 5.74 -6.21
C ASN A 640 12.44 5.84 -4.84
N PHE A 641 11.46 6.74 -4.67
CA PHE A 641 10.70 6.86 -3.42
C PHE A 641 10.14 5.50 -2.97
N ASN A 642 10.47 5.10 -1.74
CA ASN A 642 10.10 3.84 -1.12
C ASN A 642 9.89 4.01 0.39
N VAL A 643 9.62 2.92 1.14
CA VAL A 643 9.37 2.99 2.59
C VAL A 643 10.64 3.41 3.35
N LYS A 644 11.82 2.96 2.92
CA LYS A 644 13.10 3.33 3.54
C LYS A 644 13.37 4.83 3.45
N SER A 645 13.22 5.42 2.27
CA SER A 645 13.37 6.88 2.09
C SER A 645 12.27 7.67 2.81
N ALA A 646 11.08 7.12 2.91
CA ALA A 646 9.96 7.73 3.63
C ALA A 646 10.25 7.98 5.11
N HIS A 647 11.09 7.16 5.77
CA HIS A 647 11.52 7.36 7.16
C HIS A 647 12.34 8.65 7.35
N LEU A 648 13.00 9.16 6.31
CA LEU A 648 13.70 10.45 6.34
C LEU A 648 12.76 11.61 5.94
N ILE A 649 11.85 11.35 5.01
CA ILE A 649 11.03 12.39 4.37
C ILE A 649 9.89 12.85 5.27
N TYR A 650 9.08 11.93 5.83
CA TYR A 650 7.94 12.32 6.66
C TYR A 650 8.32 13.13 7.90
N PRO A 651 9.36 12.75 8.68
CA PRO A 651 9.80 13.54 9.83
C PRO A 651 10.29 14.94 9.50
N ALA A 652 10.83 15.14 8.31
CA ALA A 652 11.44 16.40 7.89
C ALA A 652 10.44 17.42 7.28
N ALA A 653 9.23 17.00 6.96
CA ALA A 653 8.27 17.88 6.29
C ALA A 653 7.72 18.96 7.23
N ASP A 654 7.64 20.18 6.72
CA ASP A 654 6.89 21.27 7.34
C ASP A 654 5.48 21.37 6.73
N LEU A 655 5.37 21.23 5.42
CA LEU A 655 4.12 21.29 4.66
C LEU A 655 3.93 20.01 3.83
N SER A 656 2.74 19.46 3.89
CA SER A 656 2.30 18.25 3.20
C SER A 656 1.31 18.62 2.09
N GLU A 657 1.67 18.34 0.84
CA GLU A 657 0.86 18.61 -0.34
C GLU A 657 -0.15 17.47 -0.61
N GLN A 658 -1.42 17.70 -0.26
CA GLN A 658 -2.53 16.77 -0.41
C GLN A 658 -3.61 17.37 -1.32
N ILE A 659 -3.22 17.63 -2.57
CA ILE A 659 -3.89 18.53 -3.51
C ILE A 659 -4.64 17.81 -4.64
N SER A 660 -5.07 16.56 -4.44
CA SER A 660 -5.88 15.82 -5.41
C SER A 660 -7.19 16.56 -5.72
N THR A 661 -7.75 16.33 -6.91
CA THR A 661 -9.07 16.83 -7.26
C THR A 661 -10.11 16.21 -6.34
N ALA A 662 -11.00 17.02 -5.75
CA ALA A 662 -12.03 16.54 -4.82
C ALA A 662 -12.87 15.41 -5.43
N GLY A 663 -13.02 14.31 -4.66
CA GLY A 663 -13.73 13.09 -5.09
C GLY A 663 -12.89 12.08 -5.89
N LYS A 664 -11.57 12.24 -5.96
CA LYS A 664 -10.68 11.35 -6.74
C LYS A 664 -9.77 10.49 -5.87
N GLU A 665 -9.22 11.00 -4.77
CA GLU A 665 -8.47 10.20 -3.80
C GLU A 665 -9.42 9.51 -2.82
N ALA A 666 -9.41 8.19 -2.77
CA ALA A 666 -10.31 7.45 -1.88
C ALA A 666 -10.03 7.76 -0.39
N SER A 667 -8.79 7.79 0.00
CA SER A 667 -8.36 8.12 1.36
C SER A 667 -7.03 8.90 1.36
N GLY A 668 -6.00 8.32 0.76
CA GLY A 668 -4.62 8.66 1.06
C GLY A 668 -4.18 8.08 2.41
N THR A 669 -2.88 7.85 2.55
CA THR A 669 -2.24 7.48 3.82
C THR A 669 -0.95 8.26 4.04
N GLY A 670 -0.40 8.89 3.00
CA GLY A 670 0.70 9.84 3.10
C GLY A 670 0.33 11.04 3.98
N ASN A 671 -0.88 11.59 3.80
CA ASN A 671 -1.44 12.66 4.62
C ASN A 671 -1.41 12.33 6.11
N MET A 672 -1.78 11.11 6.51
CA MET A 672 -1.75 10.65 7.90
C MET A 672 -0.32 10.59 8.45
N LYS A 673 0.64 10.05 7.68
CA LYS A 673 2.06 9.93 8.06
C LYS A 673 2.71 11.30 8.26
N PHE A 674 2.39 12.26 7.40
CA PHE A 674 2.82 13.64 7.56
C PHE A 674 2.24 14.29 8.83
N MET A 675 0.92 14.09 9.07
CA MET A 675 0.24 14.61 10.25
C MET A 675 0.86 14.06 11.55
N LEU A 676 1.13 12.75 11.62
CA LEU A 676 1.80 12.10 12.76
C LEU A 676 3.14 12.75 13.08
N ASN A 677 3.87 13.20 12.06
CA ASN A 677 5.18 13.83 12.18
C ASN A 677 5.13 15.37 12.25
N GLY A 678 3.96 15.94 12.46
CA GLY A 678 3.77 17.37 12.70
C GLY A 678 3.91 18.26 11.46
N ALA A 679 3.78 17.71 10.26
CA ALA A 679 3.63 18.52 9.05
C ALA A 679 2.21 19.08 8.97
N LEU A 680 2.08 20.35 8.58
CA LEU A 680 0.79 20.95 8.28
C LEU A 680 0.34 20.53 6.88
N THR A 681 -0.97 20.36 6.69
CA THR A 681 -1.50 19.98 5.39
C THR A 681 -2.03 21.18 4.62
N ILE A 682 -1.59 21.34 3.37
CA ILE A 682 -2.33 22.08 2.36
C ILE A 682 -3.07 21.08 1.48
N GLY A 683 -4.38 21.23 1.35
CA GLY A 683 -5.18 20.22 0.66
C GLY A 683 -6.58 20.66 0.30
N THR A 684 -7.20 19.82 -0.51
CA THR A 684 -8.62 19.87 -0.89
C THR A 684 -9.46 19.04 0.07
N LEU A 685 -10.79 19.21 0.04
CA LEU A 685 -11.74 18.32 0.73
C LEU A 685 -11.91 17.03 -0.07
N ASP A 686 -10.88 16.17 0.00
CA ASP A 686 -10.81 14.89 -0.70
C ASP A 686 -10.27 13.78 0.21
N GLY A 687 -10.80 12.58 0.07
CA GLY A 687 -10.37 11.43 0.86
C GLY A 687 -10.35 11.70 2.37
N ALA A 688 -9.30 11.25 3.03
CA ALA A 688 -9.11 11.44 4.47
C ALA A 688 -8.71 12.88 4.87
N ASN A 689 -8.43 13.77 3.92
CA ASN A 689 -8.16 15.18 4.24
C ASN A 689 -9.32 15.84 4.99
N VAL A 690 -10.56 15.45 4.68
CA VAL A 690 -11.77 15.93 5.38
C VAL A 690 -11.65 15.63 6.86
N GLU A 691 -11.40 14.39 7.21
CA GLU A 691 -11.29 13.92 8.59
C GLU A 691 -10.01 14.45 9.27
N ILE A 692 -8.90 14.60 8.54
CA ILE A 692 -7.67 15.23 9.05
C ILE A 692 -7.93 16.68 9.45
N ARG A 693 -8.68 17.43 8.63
CA ARG A 693 -9.04 18.81 8.94
C ARG A 693 -10.00 18.90 10.14
N GLU A 694 -10.92 17.97 10.25
CA GLU A 694 -11.83 17.88 11.41
C GLU A 694 -11.07 17.61 12.71
N GLU A 695 -10.17 16.63 12.71
CA GLU A 695 -9.38 16.27 13.91
C GLU A 695 -8.33 17.33 14.26
N ALA A 696 -7.57 17.83 13.29
CA ALA A 696 -6.56 18.84 13.53
C ALA A 696 -7.15 20.18 13.97
N GLY A 697 -8.36 20.48 13.54
CA GLY A 697 -9.01 21.79 13.61
C GLY A 697 -8.81 22.59 12.32
N PRO A 698 -9.86 23.25 11.82
CA PRO A 698 -9.81 24.01 10.57
C PRO A 698 -8.69 25.07 10.50
N GLU A 699 -8.33 25.65 11.66
CA GLU A 699 -7.26 26.62 11.80
C GLU A 699 -5.85 26.03 11.65
N ASN A 700 -5.71 24.73 11.75
CA ASN A 700 -4.44 23.99 11.64
C ASN A 700 -4.29 23.26 10.30
N PHE A 701 -5.09 23.66 9.30
CA PHE A 701 -5.15 23.07 7.96
C PHE A 701 -5.33 24.16 6.90
N PHE A 702 -4.56 24.13 5.83
CA PHE A 702 -4.65 25.10 4.72
C PHE A 702 -5.58 24.53 3.63
N LEU A 703 -6.85 24.94 3.69
CA LEU A 703 -7.88 24.50 2.74
C LEU A 703 -7.91 25.37 1.48
N PHE A 704 -8.02 24.72 0.31
CA PHE A 704 -8.29 25.34 -0.98
C PHE A 704 -9.12 24.43 -1.89
N GLY A 705 -9.52 24.99 -3.03
CA GLY A 705 -10.10 24.25 -4.15
C GLY A 705 -11.59 23.98 -4.03
N LEU A 706 -12.13 23.42 -5.11
CA LEU A 706 -13.55 23.07 -5.25
C LEU A 706 -13.90 21.86 -4.37
N THR A 707 -15.14 21.85 -3.86
CA THR A 707 -15.73 20.66 -3.24
C THR A 707 -16.16 19.63 -4.28
N VAL A 708 -16.53 18.42 -3.85
CA VAL A 708 -17.03 17.37 -4.76
C VAL A 708 -18.27 17.85 -5.53
N GLU A 709 -19.20 18.51 -4.86
CA GLU A 709 -20.43 19.03 -5.45
C GLU A 709 -20.14 20.14 -6.47
N GLU A 710 -19.18 20.99 -6.18
CA GLU A 710 -18.74 22.05 -7.09
C GLU A 710 -18.03 21.49 -8.32
N VAL A 711 -17.18 20.47 -8.15
CA VAL A 711 -16.56 19.72 -9.25
C VAL A 711 -17.64 19.10 -10.15
N GLN A 712 -18.60 18.38 -9.58
CA GLN A 712 -19.69 17.74 -10.32
C GLN A 712 -20.55 18.77 -11.06
N ARG A 713 -20.89 19.87 -10.40
CA ARG A 713 -21.67 20.96 -10.99
C ARG A 713 -20.92 21.59 -12.18
N LEU A 714 -19.65 21.95 -11.98
CA LEU A 714 -18.84 22.61 -13.01
C LEU A 714 -18.69 21.71 -14.26
N VAL A 715 -18.44 20.41 -14.06
CA VAL A 715 -18.37 19.44 -15.15
C VAL A 715 -19.73 19.28 -15.85
N HIS A 716 -20.84 19.24 -15.10
CA HIS A 716 -22.19 19.11 -15.65
C HIS A 716 -22.61 20.34 -16.47
N GLU A 717 -22.22 21.54 -16.03
CA GLU A 717 -22.47 22.81 -16.70
C GLU A 717 -21.60 23.03 -17.96
N GLY A 718 -20.61 22.15 -18.20
CA GLY A 718 -19.73 22.19 -19.36
C GLY A 718 -18.46 22.97 -19.10
N TYR A 719 -17.61 22.48 -18.18
CA TYR A 719 -16.30 23.06 -17.86
C TYR A 719 -15.45 23.36 -19.10
N ARG A 720 -15.02 24.61 -19.20
CA ARG A 720 -14.13 25.10 -20.26
C ARG A 720 -12.84 25.62 -19.65
N PRO A 721 -11.75 24.83 -19.69
CA PRO A 721 -10.48 25.22 -19.08
C PRO A 721 -9.94 26.56 -19.59
N GLU A 722 -10.08 26.85 -20.88
CA GLU A 722 -9.58 28.07 -21.50
C GLU A 722 -10.20 29.35 -20.91
N ASP A 723 -11.44 29.31 -20.41
CA ASP A 723 -12.07 30.47 -19.76
C ASP A 723 -11.27 30.91 -18.51
N PHE A 724 -10.67 29.97 -17.76
CA PHE A 724 -9.81 30.29 -16.61
C PHE A 724 -8.47 30.89 -17.02
N VAL A 725 -7.94 30.49 -18.16
CA VAL A 725 -6.70 31.07 -18.74
C VAL A 725 -6.96 32.47 -19.24
N GLU A 726 -8.08 32.71 -19.91
CA GLU A 726 -8.46 34.04 -20.42
C GLU A 726 -8.70 35.05 -19.29
N LEU A 727 -9.20 34.62 -18.15
CA LEU A 727 -9.49 35.46 -16.98
C LEU A 727 -8.30 35.70 -16.06
N ASN A 728 -7.19 34.98 -16.24
CA ASN A 728 -6.02 35.09 -15.37
C ASN A 728 -4.72 35.23 -16.16
N ASP A 729 -4.22 36.52 -16.26
CA ASP A 729 -3.02 36.86 -17.01
C ASP A 729 -1.75 36.17 -16.45
N GLU A 730 -1.68 35.95 -15.13
CA GLU A 730 -0.55 35.28 -14.50
C GLU A 730 -0.55 33.77 -14.85
N LEU A 731 -1.71 33.09 -14.79
CA LEU A 731 -1.84 31.72 -15.24
C LEU A 731 -1.45 31.57 -16.71
N ARG A 732 -1.93 32.48 -17.57
CA ARG A 732 -1.56 32.49 -18.99
C ARG A 732 -0.05 32.61 -19.18
N ALA A 733 0.61 33.55 -18.50
CA ALA A 733 2.05 33.74 -18.58
C ALA A 733 2.83 32.52 -18.12
N VAL A 734 2.37 31.81 -17.05
CA VAL A 734 2.96 30.59 -16.53
C VAL A 734 2.83 29.45 -17.55
N LEU A 735 1.66 29.25 -18.14
CA LEU A 735 1.45 28.24 -19.17
C LEU A 735 2.27 28.54 -20.44
N ASP A 736 2.37 29.80 -20.84
CA ASP A 736 3.14 30.20 -22.01
C ASP A 736 4.65 30.00 -21.80
N LEU A 737 5.19 30.22 -20.59
CA LEU A 737 6.58 29.85 -20.24
C LEU A 737 6.83 28.35 -20.41
N ILE A 738 5.91 27.50 -19.95
CA ILE A 738 6.06 26.05 -20.07
C ILE A 738 5.96 25.62 -21.53
N ALA A 739 4.90 26.05 -22.24
CA ALA A 739 4.66 25.68 -23.63
C ALA A 739 5.69 26.27 -24.60
N GLY A 740 6.21 27.46 -24.29
CA GLY A 740 7.17 28.17 -25.15
C GLY A 740 8.60 27.61 -25.13
N GLY A 741 8.84 26.54 -24.37
CA GLY A 741 10.17 25.88 -24.33
C GLY A 741 11.15 26.51 -23.34
N HIS A 742 10.73 27.39 -22.44
CA HIS A 742 11.63 28.04 -21.47
C HIS A 742 12.38 27.02 -20.60
N PHE A 743 11.67 25.92 -20.20
CA PHE A 743 12.22 24.86 -19.35
C PHE A 743 12.76 23.66 -20.16
N SER A 744 12.78 23.73 -21.50
CA SER A 744 13.23 22.63 -22.36
C SER A 744 14.33 23.03 -23.36
N GLY A 745 15.12 24.06 -23.01
CA GLY A 745 16.20 24.52 -23.86
C GLY A 745 15.75 25.12 -25.21
N GLY A 746 14.52 25.60 -25.27
CA GLY A 746 13.91 26.19 -26.47
C GLY A 746 13.11 25.21 -27.33
N ASP A 747 12.90 23.96 -26.90
CA ASP A 747 12.06 22.99 -27.58
C ASP A 747 10.64 22.93 -26.99
N PRO A 748 9.63 23.52 -27.64
CA PRO A 748 8.24 23.53 -27.14
C PRO A 748 7.62 22.11 -27.14
N SER A 749 8.07 21.18 -28.00
CA SER A 749 7.46 19.86 -28.17
C SER A 749 7.51 18.99 -26.90
N VAL A 750 8.44 19.29 -26.01
CA VAL A 750 8.63 18.54 -24.77
C VAL A 750 7.46 18.74 -23.81
N PHE A 751 7.01 19.97 -23.58
CA PHE A 751 6.00 20.30 -22.57
C PHE A 751 4.68 20.85 -23.12
N ALA A 752 4.61 21.24 -24.39
CA ALA A 752 3.35 21.63 -25.03
C ALA A 752 2.23 20.59 -24.82
N PRO A 753 2.47 19.27 -24.89
CA PRO A 753 1.43 18.29 -24.63
C PRO A 753 0.77 18.36 -23.24
N ILE A 754 1.49 18.82 -22.20
CA ILE A 754 0.87 19.05 -20.88
C ILE A 754 -0.06 20.24 -20.95
N VAL A 755 0.43 21.35 -21.50
CA VAL A 755 -0.35 22.61 -21.60
C VAL A 755 -1.54 22.45 -22.53
N ASP A 756 -1.36 21.77 -23.65
CA ASP A 756 -2.45 21.49 -24.61
C ASP A 756 -3.55 20.64 -23.94
N ALA A 757 -3.17 19.62 -23.17
CA ALA A 757 -4.15 18.78 -22.45
C ALA A 757 -4.90 19.59 -21.38
N LEU A 758 -4.19 20.44 -20.63
CA LEU A 758 -4.81 21.33 -19.63
C LEU A 758 -5.77 22.32 -20.27
N ARG A 759 -5.40 22.98 -21.40
CA ARG A 759 -6.27 23.93 -22.08
C ARG A 759 -7.47 23.28 -22.78
N ALA A 760 -7.28 22.06 -23.31
CA ALA A 760 -8.31 21.38 -24.09
C ALA A 760 -9.33 20.63 -23.24
N HIS A 761 -8.90 19.95 -22.19
CA HIS A 761 -9.73 18.98 -21.48
C HIS A 761 -9.70 19.12 -19.97
N ASP A 762 -8.51 19.30 -19.36
CA ASP A 762 -8.28 19.40 -17.92
C ASP A 762 -9.23 18.55 -17.05
N PRO A 763 -9.23 17.22 -17.20
CA PRO A 763 -10.21 16.35 -16.53
C PRO A 763 -10.13 16.37 -15.01
N PHE A 764 -9.05 16.95 -14.48
CA PHE A 764 -8.79 17.04 -13.03
C PHE A 764 -8.87 18.48 -12.49
N LEU A 765 -9.44 19.41 -13.29
CA LEU A 765 -9.75 20.78 -12.86
C LEU A 765 -8.57 21.55 -12.27
N VAL A 766 -7.37 21.32 -12.81
CA VAL A 766 -6.12 21.99 -12.40
C VAL A 766 -6.22 23.49 -12.55
N LEU A 767 -6.74 23.94 -13.70
CA LEU A 767 -6.86 25.37 -14.01
C LEU A 767 -7.97 26.04 -13.22
N ALA A 768 -9.05 25.32 -12.91
CA ALA A 768 -10.14 25.85 -12.08
C ALA A 768 -9.69 26.09 -10.63
N ASP A 769 -8.83 25.24 -10.08
CA ASP A 769 -8.35 25.36 -8.70
C ASP A 769 -7.09 26.22 -8.58
N TYR A 770 -6.45 26.61 -9.70
CA TYR A 770 -5.17 27.32 -9.68
C TYR A 770 -5.19 28.57 -8.80
N SER A 771 -6.15 29.48 -9.01
CA SER A 771 -6.19 30.77 -8.27
C SER A 771 -6.37 30.53 -6.77
N SER A 772 -7.28 29.64 -6.39
CA SER A 772 -7.51 29.26 -4.99
C SER A 772 -6.26 28.65 -4.36
N TYR A 773 -5.52 27.83 -5.12
CA TYR A 773 -4.27 27.23 -4.65
C TYR A 773 -3.18 28.27 -4.44
N ILE A 774 -2.98 29.20 -5.37
CA ILE A 774 -2.00 30.29 -5.26
C ILE A 774 -2.29 31.18 -4.04
N GLU A 775 -3.56 31.55 -3.81
CA GLU A 775 -3.98 32.32 -2.64
C GLU A 775 -3.74 31.55 -1.34
N CYS A 776 -3.99 30.24 -1.34
CA CYS A 776 -3.72 29.40 -0.18
C CYS A 776 -2.23 29.30 0.12
N GLN A 777 -1.40 29.14 -0.90
CA GLN A 777 0.06 29.10 -0.78
C GLN A 777 0.63 30.45 -0.25
N GLN A 778 -0.03 31.54 -0.56
CA GLN A 778 0.33 32.83 0.04
C GLN A 778 0.04 32.85 1.55
N ARG A 779 -1.14 32.35 1.98
CA ARG A 779 -1.48 32.22 3.41
C ARG A 779 -0.48 31.31 4.14
N VAL A 780 -0.02 30.23 3.50
CA VAL A 780 1.04 29.36 4.02
C VAL A 780 2.32 30.16 4.26
N SER A 781 2.75 30.96 3.27
CA SER A 781 3.96 31.79 3.37
C SER A 781 3.85 32.83 4.49
N GLU A 782 2.68 33.43 4.65
CA GLU A 782 2.40 34.39 5.73
C GLU A 782 2.45 33.71 7.11
N ALA A 783 1.82 32.52 7.25
CA ALA A 783 1.84 31.76 8.50
C ALA A 783 3.24 31.28 8.89
N TRP A 784 4.10 30.96 7.92
CA TRP A 784 5.48 30.51 8.18
C TRP A 784 6.32 31.57 8.91
N HIS A 785 6.04 32.86 8.74
CA HIS A 785 6.75 33.91 9.42
C HIS A 785 6.47 33.97 10.93
N ASP A 786 5.33 33.47 11.39
CA ASP A 786 5.06 33.28 12.82
C ASP A 786 5.50 31.88 13.29
N VAL A 787 6.77 31.78 13.57
CA VAL A 787 7.42 30.52 14.01
C VAL A 787 6.73 29.92 15.25
N SER A 788 6.19 30.75 16.15
CA SER A 788 5.51 30.29 17.35
C SER A 788 4.16 29.66 17.02
N ALA A 789 3.35 30.34 16.20
CA ALA A 789 2.06 29.84 15.75
C ALA A 789 2.23 28.58 14.88
N TRP A 790 3.19 28.56 13.94
CA TRP A 790 3.49 27.38 13.13
C TRP A 790 3.84 26.15 13.98
N THR A 791 4.72 26.33 14.97
CA THR A 791 5.12 25.23 15.87
C THR A 791 3.94 24.72 16.68
N ARG A 792 3.09 25.61 17.17
CA ARG A 792 1.85 25.26 17.87
C ARG A 792 0.94 24.41 16.98
N MET A 793 0.69 24.84 15.75
CA MET A 793 -0.10 24.08 14.77
C MET A 793 0.52 22.70 14.49
N SER A 794 1.84 22.63 14.37
CA SER A 794 2.59 21.39 14.16
C SER A 794 2.38 20.39 15.30
N ILE A 795 2.52 20.82 16.56
CA ILE A 795 2.27 20.00 17.75
C ILE A 795 0.83 19.51 17.77
N LEU A 796 -0.14 20.39 17.49
CA LEU A 796 -1.56 20.04 17.48
C LEU A 796 -1.93 19.04 16.40
N ASN A 797 -1.28 19.10 15.22
CA ASN A 797 -1.46 18.08 14.19
C ASN A 797 -1.05 16.69 14.71
N THR A 798 0.13 16.57 15.31
CA THR A 798 0.56 15.30 15.92
C THR A 798 -0.35 14.89 17.08
N ALA A 799 -0.66 15.79 17.99
CA ALA A 799 -1.50 15.52 19.16
C ALA A 799 -2.88 14.95 18.78
N ARG A 800 -3.42 15.38 17.66
CA ARG A 800 -4.77 15.04 17.20
C ARG A 800 -4.79 13.97 16.10
N SER A 801 -3.71 13.22 15.95
CA SER A 801 -3.58 12.21 14.90
C SER A 801 -4.05 10.81 15.30
N GLY A 802 -4.53 10.60 16.52
CA GLY A 802 -4.93 9.30 17.08
C GLY A 802 -5.89 8.50 16.20
N LYS A 803 -6.92 9.17 15.64
CA LYS A 803 -7.89 8.57 14.71
C LYS A 803 -7.22 7.85 13.52
N PHE A 804 -6.04 8.28 13.10
CA PHE A 804 -5.35 7.75 11.92
C PHE A 804 -4.38 6.60 12.24
N SER A 805 -4.55 5.97 13.41
CA SER A 805 -3.91 4.69 13.74
C SER A 805 -4.53 3.54 12.95
N SER A 806 -3.68 2.65 12.40
CA SER A 806 -4.15 1.39 11.84
C SER A 806 -4.71 0.44 12.92
N ASP A 807 -4.34 0.64 14.19
CA ASP A 807 -4.87 -0.14 15.32
C ASP A 807 -6.36 0.11 15.49
N ARG A 808 -6.79 1.40 15.44
CA ARG A 808 -8.21 1.77 15.46
C ARG A 808 -8.96 1.12 14.28
N ALA A 809 -8.41 1.24 13.05
CA ALA A 809 -9.06 0.66 11.87
C ALA A 809 -9.23 -0.86 12.03
N ILE A 810 -8.19 -1.57 12.48
CA ILE A 810 -8.22 -3.02 12.69
C ILE A 810 -9.20 -3.40 13.81
N ALA A 811 -9.27 -2.63 14.90
CA ALA A 811 -10.26 -2.88 15.95
C ALA A 811 -11.69 -2.82 15.37
N GLU A 812 -12.00 -1.80 14.55
CA GLU A 812 -13.30 -1.66 13.89
C GLU A 812 -13.59 -2.82 12.90
N TYR A 813 -12.62 -3.25 12.09
CA TYR A 813 -12.79 -4.43 11.23
C TYR A 813 -13.06 -5.70 12.05
N CYS A 814 -12.31 -5.90 13.13
CA CYS A 814 -12.47 -7.07 13.99
C CYS A 814 -13.84 -7.12 14.69
N GLU A 815 -14.34 -5.98 15.12
CA GLU A 815 -15.60 -5.88 15.87
C GLU A 815 -16.82 -5.91 14.94
N GLU A 816 -16.78 -5.18 13.82
CA GLU A 816 -17.96 -4.93 13.00
C GLU A 816 -18.08 -5.85 11.78
N ILE A 817 -16.96 -6.42 11.27
CA ILE A 817 -16.96 -7.22 10.04
C ILE A 817 -16.51 -8.66 10.32
N TRP A 818 -15.34 -8.83 10.95
CA TRP A 818 -14.72 -10.15 11.03
C TRP A 818 -15.15 -10.99 12.22
N GLY A 819 -15.55 -10.38 13.31
CA GLY A 819 -15.85 -11.10 14.56
C GLY A 819 -14.62 -11.75 15.20
N VAL A 820 -13.41 -11.25 14.92
CA VAL A 820 -12.14 -11.75 15.44
C VAL A 820 -11.83 -11.14 16.80
N ARG A 821 -11.60 -11.97 17.81
CA ARG A 821 -11.33 -11.55 19.18
C ARG A 821 -9.84 -11.65 19.51
N PRO A 822 -9.32 -10.84 20.47
CA PRO A 822 -7.93 -10.94 20.89
C PRO A 822 -7.64 -12.27 21.58
N VAL A 823 -6.43 -12.76 21.43
CA VAL A 823 -5.95 -14.03 22.01
C VAL A 823 -4.56 -13.83 22.58
N THR A 824 -4.45 -13.89 23.91
CA THR A 824 -3.14 -13.79 24.56
C THR A 824 -2.32 -15.04 24.31
N VAL A 825 -1.13 -14.89 23.73
CA VAL A 825 -0.17 -15.96 23.47
C VAL A 825 0.84 -16.03 24.61
N GLN A 826 1.07 -17.23 25.13
CA GLN A 826 2.12 -17.51 26.12
C GLN A 826 3.30 -18.18 25.43
N VAL A 827 4.54 -17.74 25.77
CA VAL A 827 5.80 -18.27 25.22
C VAL A 827 6.67 -18.79 26.33
#